data_872531343922637108e24ae565eb7940
#
_entry.id   872531343922637108e24ae565eb7940
#
_cell.length_a   1.000
_cell.length_b   1.000
_cell.length_c   1.000
_cell.angle_alpha   90.00
_cell.angle_beta   90.00
_cell.angle_gamma   90.00
#
_symmetry.space_group_name_H-M   'P 1'
#
loop_
_entity.id
_entity.type
_entity.pdbx_description
1 polymer ?
#
loop_
_entity_poly.entity_id
_entity_poly.type
_entity_poly.pdbx_seq_one_letter_code
_entity_poly.pdbx_strand_id
1 'polypeptide(L)'
;MEKNLAKHRLTIGVIAHVDAGKTTLCEGLLFASGAIRKRGRVDHGDAYLDTYSLEKQRGITIFSKQARFSTDKIEVNLLDSPGHVDFSTETERIFSVLDYALLVISGSEGVQAHTETLWKLIKTYKIPTFIFVNKMDLPSADKEGIMAALTSRLDGNCVDFSAAAENGYYENIALSDDELLAEFLEKGIIAKDSIAKAVFRRKLYPCLFGSALHMQGIDELIACLEDYTLDIERPMEFGARVFKISHDVQGNRLTHLKLTGGTLSSRDELAYCVKGNSFNEKITAIRLYSGSKFEKVNSASAGEVAAVCGLTATFPGQGFGFEKDMNAPLLEPVLDYRIVLPEGCDARSALPLFRRLEEEDPMLRITWNERHREIHASLMGEIQIEVLKSMVKDRFDLDIGVDSGRIMYRETILSPVEGIGHYEPLRHYAEVHLLMEPLPVGSGLVFMSSVSQNDLDINWQRLILTHLYEKTHLGVLTGSPITDMRITLIAGLASKAHTEGGDFRQATYRAVRQGLMKAESVLLEPYYSFEMELPENQLGRAINDIRLMGGQFETSSGGQGTAFISGSAPVSEMREYPHVFASYTKGRGRISCLVSHYARCRDEKRIIEEMGYDPEADTENTPDSIFCSHGAGVFVRWDRVGSYMHIDTELGIDPKRRRISSEPHIVERNLNIDEKELESIMLREFGPIKRPEYGKPEPAQERGLPSAAKKPELSDFLIVDGYNIIFGWESLRSLADSDIALARKRLMDILANYCGYKQNSVVLVFDGYRVKGNAGERFNYHGIRVAYTKENETADTFIEKLTSEIGKNYAVRVASSDGLVQLSSFRSGVLRMTASELEHEVESVNENMHELIETMKKSNVKVKMDIPDGITDALEDT
;
A
#
# COMPACT_ATOMS: atom_id res chain seq x y z
N MET A 1 -42.99 10.64 32.18
CA MET A 1 -41.73 11.31 31.82
C MET A 1 -40.82 10.24 31.31
N GLU A 2 -40.92 9.94 30.01
CA GLU A 2 -39.96 9.09 29.34
C GLU A 2 -38.62 9.81 29.29
N LYS A 3 -37.59 9.20 29.84
CA LYS A 3 -36.20 9.64 29.64
C LYS A 3 -35.95 9.55 28.14
N ASN A 4 -35.91 10.72 27.44
CA ASN A 4 -35.26 10.80 26.14
C ASN A 4 -33.80 10.35 26.35
N LEU A 5 -33.51 9.06 26.17
CA LEU A 5 -32.15 8.60 25.99
C LEU A 5 -31.63 9.32 24.76
N ALA A 6 -30.53 10.02 24.92
CA ALA A 6 -29.83 10.63 23.78
C ALA A 6 -29.52 9.54 22.76
N LYS A 7 -30.02 9.69 21.53
CA LYS A 7 -29.78 8.73 20.45
C LYS A 7 -28.30 8.78 20.07
N HIS A 8 -27.72 7.62 19.80
CA HIS A 8 -26.33 7.54 19.30
C HIS A 8 -26.28 8.08 17.87
N ARG A 9 -25.32 8.97 17.60
CA ARG A 9 -25.13 9.52 16.25
C ARG A 9 -24.05 8.77 15.53
N LEU A 10 -24.37 8.23 14.34
CA LEU A 10 -23.48 7.40 13.55
C LEU A 10 -23.42 7.89 12.11
N THR A 11 -22.26 7.78 11.50
CA THR A 11 -22.06 7.94 10.06
C THR A 11 -21.78 6.57 9.45
N ILE A 12 -22.72 6.06 8.64
CA ILE A 12 -22.64 4.74 8.02
C ILE A 12 -22.46 4.91 6.51
N GLY A 13 -21.40 4.34 5.96
CA GLY A 13 -21.17 4.29 4.50
C GLY A 13 -21.71 3.00 3.92
N VAL A 14 -22.56 3.11 2.91
CA VAL A 14 -23.03 1.94 2.15
C VAL A 14 -22.11 1.76 0.95
N ILE A 15 -21.44 0.61 0.91
CA ILE A 15 -20.36 0.30 0.01
C ILE A 15 -20.70 -1.00 -0.71
N ALA A 16 -20.52 -1.04 -2.02
CA ALA A 16 -20.86 -2.21 -2.81
C ALA A 16 -20.12 -2.23 -4.15
N HIS A 17 -20.02 -3.42 -4.73
CA HIS A 17 -19.76 -3.56 -6.15
C HIS A 17 -20.97 -3.08 -6.98
N VAL A 18 -20.74 -2.81 -8.27
CA VAL A 18 -21.82 -2.44 -9.22
C VAL A 18 -22.91 -3.51 -9.18
N ASP A 19 -24.15 -3.07 -9.34
CA ASP A 19 -25.35 -3.92 -9.37
C ASP A 19 -25.65 -4.78 -8.13
N ALA A 20 -24.90 -4.65 -7.04
CA ALA A 20 -25.22 -5.35 -5.79
C ALA A 20 -26.54 -4.87 -5.13
N GLY A 21 -27.16 -3.80 -5.64
CA GLY A 21 -28.42 -3.26 -5.14
C GLY A 21 -28.27 -2.28 -3.98
N LYS A 22 -27.13 -1.59 -3.91
CA LYS A 22 -26.77 -0.61 -2.88
C LYS A 22 -27.81 0.50 -2.71
N THR A 23 -28.17 1.22 -3.78
CA THR A 23 -29.15 2.32 -3.75
C THR A 23 -30.53 1.79 -3.37
N THR A 24 -30.91 0.59 -3.83
CA THR A 24 -32.17 -0.07 -3.43
C THR A 24 -32.20 -0.38 -1.93
N LEU A 25 -31.06 -0.79 -1.34
CA LEU A 25 -30.96 -1.00 0.11
C LEU A 25 -31.06 0.32 0.88
N CYS A 26 -30.37 1.39 0.40
CA CYS A 26 -30.49 2.73 1.00
C CYS A 26 -31.95 3.22 1.01
N GLU A 27 -32.67 3.08 -0.12
CA GLU A 27 -34.11 3.41 -0.22
C GLU A 27 -34.97 2.57 0.75
N GLY A 28 -34.63 1.28 0.89
CA GLY A 28 -35.27 0.37 1.85
C GLY A 28 -35.09 0.83 3.30
N LEU A 29 -33.87 1.17 3.71
CA LEU A 29 -33.54 1.68 5.05
C LEU A 29 -34.29 3.01 5.34
N LEU A 30 -34.29 3.94 4.38
CA LEU A 30 -34.97 5.23 4.50
C LEU A 30 -36.48 5.06 4.59
N PHE A 31 -37.06 4.10 3.88
CA PHE A 31 -38.50 3.82 3.92
C PHE A 31 -38.87 3.10 5.22
N ALA A 32 -38.17 2.07 5.64
CA ALA A 32 -38.44 1.34 6.88
C ALA A 32 -38.31 2.24 8.13
N SER A 33 -37.36 3.16 8.15
CA SER A 33 -37.21 4.16 9.22
C SER A 33 -38.21 5.32 9.15
N GLY A 34 -39.05 5.38 8.11
CA GLY A 34 -40.06 6.46 7.93
C GLY A 34 -39.46 7.79 7.46
N ALA A 35 -38.16 7.85 7.08
CA ALA A 35 -37.51 9.06 6.57
C ALA A 35 -38.08 9.49 5.21
N ILE A 36 -38.52 8.55 4.40
CA ILE A 36 -39.24 8.79 3.12
C ILE A 36 -40.62 8.12 3.13
N ARG A 37 -41.57 8.76 2.50
CA ARG A 37 -42.99 8.27 2.46
C ARG A 37 -43.23 7.25 1.36
N LYS A 38 -42.45 7.27 0.29
CA LYS A 38 -42.54 6.39 -0.87
C LYS A 38 -41.15 5.94 -1.21
N ARG A 39 -40.96 4.65 -1.39
CA ARG A 39 -39.71 4.07 -1.86
C ARG A 39 -39.55 4.32 -3.36
N GLY A 40 -38.42 4.91 -3.76
CA GLY A 40 -38.02 5.03 -5.16
C GLY A 40 -37.47 3.71 -5.70
N ARG A 41 -37.43 3.58 -7.01
CA ARG A 41 -36.84 2.46 -7.72
C ARG A 41 -35.79 2.96 -8.72
N VAL A 42 -34.60 2.37 -8.69
CA VAL A 42 -33.53 2.71 -9.63
C VAL A 42 -33.96 2.45 -11.06
N ASP A 43 -34.61 1.30 -11.32
CA ASP A 43 -35.12 0.91 -12.65
C ASP A 43 -36.13 1.89 -13.23
N HIS A 44 -36.86 2.64 -12.39
CA HIS A 44 -37.85 3.64 -12.80
C HIS A 44 -37.28 5.06 -12.83
N GLY A 45 -36.02 5.27 -12.38
CA GLY A 45 -35.37 6.58 -12.29
C GLY A 45 -36.01 7.52 -11.27
N ASP A 46 -36.80 6.99 -10.30
CA ASP A 46 -37.49 7.78 -9.24
C ASP A 46 -36.82 7.59 -7.85
N ALA A 47 -35.61 6.99 -7.76
CA ALA A 47 -34.86 6.84 -6.53
C ALA A 47 -34.56 8.21 -5.88
N TYR A 48 -34.78 8.31 -4.56
CA TYR A 48 -34.61 9.56 -3.79
C TYR A 48 -33.16 10.08 -3.80
N LEU A 49 -32.19 9.13 -3.81
CA LEU A 49 -30.77 9.45 -3.78
C LEU A 49 -30.19 9.76 -5.17
N ASP A 50 -30.69 9.16 -6.25
CA ASP A 50 -30.18 9.39 -7.60
C ASP A 50 -30.71 10.72 -8.14
N THR A 51 -29.88 11.77 -7.99
CA THR A 51 -30.30 13.14 -8.32
C THR A 51 -29.77 13.62 -9.67
N TYR A 52 -28.68 13.02 -10.19
CA TYR A 52 -28.04 13.40 -11.43
C TYR A 52 -28.66 12.68 -12.64
N SER A 53 -28.76 13.35 -13.77
CA SER A 53 -29.44 12.81 -14.97
C SER A 53 -28.80 11.53 -15.51
N LEU A 54 -27.46 11.45 -15.51
CA LEU A 54 -26.72 10.26 -15.94
C LEU A 54 -26.86 9.08 -14.96
N GLU A 55 -26.94 9.35 -13.65
CA GLU A 55 -27.21 8.30 -12.65
C GLU A 55 -28.54 7.60 -12.96
N LYS A 56 -29.57 8.39 -13.26
CA LYS A 56 -30.90 7.88 -13.63
C LYS A 56 -30.94 7.13 -14.96
N GLN A 57 -30.19 7.61 -15.96
CA GLN A 57 -30.14 6.96 -17.26
C GLN A 57 -29.38 5.63 -17.23
N ARG A 58 -28.31 5.57 -16.46
CA ARG A 58 -27.46 4.38 -16.39
C ARG A 58 -27.76 3.45 -15.23
N GLY A 59 -28.54 3.89 -14.26
CA GLY A 59 -28.85 3.11 -13.06
C GLY A 59 -27.68 2.90 -12.12
N ILE A 60 -26.63 3.76 -12.18
CA ILE A 60 -25.45 3.70 -11.35
C ILE A 60 -25.28 4.97 -10.52
N THR A 61 -24.81 4.85 -9.29
CA THR A 61 -24.42 5.99 -8.46
C THR A 61 -23.04 6.48 -8.89
N ILE A 62 -22.93 7.76 -9.24
CA ILE A 62 -21.67 8.40 -9.69
C ILE A 62 -21.06 9.20 -8.55
N PHE A 63 -21.85 9.99 -7.86
CA PHE A 63 -21.42 10.85 -6.75
C PHE A 63 -21.92 10.34 -5.43
N SER A 64 -21.12 10.50 -4.39
CA SER A 64 -21.52 10.21 -3.02
C SER A 64 -22.72 11.07 -2.62
N LYS A 65 -23.74 10.44 -2.05
CA LYS A 65 -24.96 11.08 -1.57
C LYS A 65 -25.11 10.91 -0.08
N GLN A 66 -25.74 11.89 0.54
CA GLN A 66 -26.05 11.88 1.96
C GLN A 66 -27.55 11.79 2.19
N ALA A 67 -27.95 10.91 3.09
CA ALA A 67 -29.31 10.88 3.64
C ALA A 67 -29.28 10.77 5.16
N ARG A 68 -30.39 11.08 5.80
CA ARG A 68 -30.49 10.97 7.27
C ARG A 68 -31.76 10.20 7.63
N PHE A 69 -31.59 9.29 8.58
CA PHE A 69 -32.73 8.62 9.20
C PHE A 69 -32.49 8.46 10.71
N SER A 70 -33.58 8.24 11.43
CA SER A 70 -33.52 8.07 12.87
C SER A 70 -34.44 6.91 13.27
N THR A 71 -33.93 6.07 14.13
CA THR A 71 -34.69 4.99 14.78
C THR A 71 -34.93 5.32 16.26
N ASP A 72 -35.35 4.37 17.07
CA ASP A 72 -35.55 4.60 18.50
C ASP A 72 -34.23 4.85 19.25
N LYS A 73 -33.13 4.17 18.83
CA LYS A 73 -31.83 4.20 19.54
C LYS A 73 -30.77 5.00 18.82
N ILE A 74 -30.78 5.05 17.48
CA ILE A 74 -29.69 5.64 16.66
C ILE A 74 -30.18 6.72 15.73
N GLU A 75 -29.34 7.72 15.49
CA GLU A 75 -29.47 8.73 14.45
C GLU A 75 -28.34 8.50 13.42
N VAL A 76 -28.71 8.18 12.18
CA VAL A 76 -27.76 7.76 11.15
C VAL A 76 -27.64 8.81 10.06
N ASN A 77 -26.38 9.25 9.81
CA ASN A 77 -26.00 9.89 8.57
C ASN A 77 -25.56 8.79 7.60
N LEU A 78 -26.41 8.48 6.64
CA LEU A 78 -26.17 7.49 5.61
C LEU A 78 -25.41 8.12 4.45
N LEU A 79 -24.25 7.59 4.11
CA LEU A 79 -23.47 8.00 2.94
C LEU A 79 -23.53 6.89 1.88
N ASP A 80 -24.22 7.16 0.78
CA ASP A 80 -24.26 6.26 -0.37
C ASP A 80 -23.06 6.52 -1.27
N SER A 81 -22.18 5.50 -1.44
CA SER A 81 -20.96 5.62 -2.23
C SER A 81 -21.17 5.17 -3.68
N PRO A 82 -20.38 5.63 -4.66
CA PRO A 82 -20.35 4.98 -5.98
C PRO A 82 -19.98 3.51 -5.89
N GLY A 83 -20.59 2.67 -6.74
CA GLY A 83 -20.30 1.23 -6.82
C GLY A 83 -19.38 0.85 -7.96
N HIS A 84 -19.15 1.77 -8.93
CA HIS A 84 -18.33 1.51 -10.09
C HIS A 84 -16.85 1.76 -9.82
N VAL A 85 -15.99 0.94 -10.41
CA VAL A 85 -14.53 1.00 -10.25
C VAL A 85 -13.96 2.36 -10.63
N ASP A 86 -14.45 3.00 -11.70
CA ASP A 86 -14.00 4.31 -12.15
C ASP A 86 -14.19 5.42 -11.10
N PHE A 87 -15.07 5.21 -10.12
CA PHE A 87 -15.34 6.16 -9.03
C PHE A 87 -14.81 5.71 -7.68
N SER A 88 -13.89 4.74 -7.66
CA SER A 88 -13.33 4.19 -6.42
C SER A 88 -12.61 5.25 -5.58
N THR A 89 -12.05 6.28 -6.20
CA THR A 89 -11.44 7.43 -5.50
C THR A 89 -12.44 8.25 -4.69
N GLU A 90 -13.66 8.44 -5.22
CA GLU A 90 -14.76 9.09 -4.48
C GLU A 90 -15.21 8.22 -3.30
N THR A 91 -15.27 6.90 -3.50
CA THR A 91 -15.57 5.93 -2.43
C THR A 91 -14.50 5.95 -1.34
N GLU A 92 -13.22 6.02 -1.70
CA GLU A 92 -12.12 6.08 -0.73
C GLU A 92 -12.18 7.34 0.16
N ARG A 93 -12.56 8.49 -0.39
CA ARG A 93 -12.71 9.73 0.39
C ARG A 93 -13.75 9.60 1.50
N ILE A 94 -14.84 8.87 1.25
CA ILE A 94 -15.90 8.64 2.23
C ILE A 94 -15.36 7.85 3.43
N PHE A 95 -14.46 6.89 3.22
CA PHE A 95 -13.92 6.07 4.31
C PHE A 95 -13.33 6.89 5.45
N SER A 96 -12.79 8.07 5.15
CA SER A 96 -12.20 8.97 6.15
C SER A 96 -13.16 9.49 7.20
N VAL A 97 -14.45 9.44 6.93
CA VAL A 97 -15.51 10.02 7.76
C VAL A 97 -16.52 9.00 8.26
N LEU A 98 -16.33 7.70 7.97
CA LEU A 98 -17.23 6.65 8.45
C LEU A 98 -16.98 6.29 9.91
N ASP A 99 -18.07 6.01 10.64
CA ASP A 99 -18.02 5.30 11.91
C ASP A 99 -18.16 3.81 11.69
N TYR A 100 -19.01 3.39 10.74
CA TYR A 100 -19.24 2.02 10.33
C TYR A 100 -19.40 1.95 8.81
N ALA A 101 -19.09 0.81 8.23
CA ALA A 101 -19.38 0.47 6.86
C ALA A 101 -20.49 -0.59 6.80
N LEU A 102 -21.35 -0.48 5.80
CA LEU A 102 -22.29 -1.50 5.40
C LEU A 102 -21.91 -1.99 4.01
N LEU A 103 -21.22 -3.14 3.97
CA LEU A 103 -20.79 -3.77 2.73
C LEU A 103 -21.94 -4.60 2.15
N VAL A 104 -22.39 -4.23 0.94
CA VAL A 104 -23.48 -4.93 0.25
C VAL A 104 -22.90 -5.84 -0.81
N ILE A 105 -23.32 -7.10 -0.78
CA ILE A 105 -22.85 -8.15 -1.69
C ILE A 105 -24.07 -8.75 -2.41
N SER A 106 -23.95 -9.04 -3.70
CA SER A 106 -25.01 -9.70 -4.46
C SER A 106 -25.05 -11.20 -4.15
N GLY A 107 -26.19 -11.72 -3.73
CA GLY A 107 -26.41 -13.16 -3.50
C GLY A 107 -26.32 -14.03 -4.76
N SER A 108 -26.50 -13.44 -5.93
CA SER A 108 -26.35 -14.15 -7.21
C SER A 108 -24.93 -14.18 -7.75
N GLU A 109 -24.07 -13.21 -7.33
CA GLU A 109 -22.73 -13.04 -7.88
C GLU A 109 -21.64 -13.34 -6.86
N GLY A 110 -21.95 -13.32 -5.57
CA GLY A 110 -21.01 -13.58 -4.48
C GLY A 110 -19.95 -12.48 -4.32
N VAL A 111 -18.80 -12.88 -3.76
CA VAL A 111 -17.65 -11.99 -3.53
C VAL A 111 -16.87 -11.81 -4.83
N GLN A 112 -16.81 -10.57 -5.33
CA GLN A 112 -16.08 -10.21 -6.57
C GLN A 112 -14.77 -9.49 -6.25
N ALA A 113 -13.86 -9.34 -7.26
CA ALA A 113 -12.56 -8.65 -7.10
C ALA A 113 -12.70 -7.24 -6.53
N HIS A 114 -13.65 -6.47 -7.02
CA HIS A 114 -13.89 -5.12 -6.50
C HIS A 114 -14.34 -5.15 -5.04
N THR A 115 -15.14 -6.16 -4.63
CA THR A 115 -15.51 -6.37 -3.22
C THR A 115 -14.27 -6.62 -2.36
N GLU A 116 -13.31 -7.40 -2.84
CA GLU A 116 -12.03 -7.63 -2.14
C GLU A 116 -11.19 -6.35 -2.03
N THR A 117 -11.17 -5.53 -3.09
CA THR A 117 -10.49 -4.22 -3.04
C THR A 117 -11.13 -3.29 -2.02
N LEU A 118 -12.47 -3.18 -2.03
CA LEU A 118 -13.20 -2.42 -1.01
C LEU A 118 -12.94 -2.95 0.40
N TRP A 119 -12.85 -4.28 0.55
CA TRP A 119 -12.52 -4.92 1.82
C TRP A 119 -11.11 -4.58 2.30
N LYS A 120 -10.10 -4.56 1.42
CA LYS A 120 -8.74 -4.12 1.73
C LYS A 120 -8.72 -2.67 2.20
N LEU A 121 -9.46 -1.78 1.53
CA LEU A 121 -9.62 -0.38 1.95
C LEU A 121 -10.28 -0.29 3.33
N ILE A 122 -11.38 -1.00 3.57
CA ILE A 122 -12.06 -1.08 4.88
C ILE A 122 -11.07 -1.48 5.98
N LYS A 123 -10.24 -2.49 5.74
CA LYS A 123 -9.20 -2.94 6.69
C LYS A 123 -8.11 -1.88 6.91
N THR A 124 -7.64 -1.23 5.85
CA THR A 124 -6.61 -0.17 5.91
C THR A 124 -7.10 1.04 6.70
N TYR A 125 -8.34 1.47 6.45
CA TYR A 125 -8.99 2.56 7.19
C TYR A 125 -9.53 2.13 8.55
N LYS A 126 -9.43 0.84 8.89
CA LYS A 126 -9.84 0.26 10.19
C LYS A 126 -11.30 0.52 10.53
N ILE A 127 -12.22 0.36 9.57
CA ILE A 127 -13.63 0.66 9.75
C ILE A 127 -14.39 -0.60 10.21
N PRO A 128 -15.14 -0.55 11.32
CA PRO A 128 -16.08 -1.60 11.72
C PRO A 128 -17.15 -1.81 10.64
N THR A 129 -17.46 -3.08 10.31
CA THR A 129 -18.25 -3.38 9.12
C THR A 129 -19.34 -4.39 9.38
N PHE A 130 -20.53 -4.10 8.88
CA PHE A 130 -21.65 -5.03 8.71
C PHE A 130 -21.72 -5.46 7.24
N ILE A 131 -22.10 -6.70 6.99
CA ILE A 131 -22.24 -7.25 5.63
C ILE A 131 -23.71 -7.56 5.39
N PHE A 132 -24.26 -7.08 4.27
CA PHE A 132 -25.60 -7.41 3.84
C PHE A 132 -25.56 -8.11 2.48
N VAL A 133 -25.94 -9.39 2.46
CA VAL A 133 -26.06 -10.18 1.23
C VAL A 133 -27.44 -9.97 0.66
N ASN A 134 -27.50 -9.20 -0.42
CA ASN A 134 -28.73 -8.77 -1.09
C ASN A 134 -29.11 -9.72 -2.22
N LYS A 135 -30.31 -9.58 -2.79
CA LYS A 135 -30.84 -10.38 -3.91
C LYS A 135 -30.97 -11.88 -3.59
N MET A 136 -31.24 -12.23 -2.34
CA MET A 136 -31.47 -13.62 -1.94
C MET A 136 -32.75 -14.23 -2.47
N ASP A 137 -33.61 -13.44 -3.09
CA ASP A 137 -34.82 -13.86 -3.81
C ASP A 137 -34.54 -14.51 -5.18
N LEU A 138 -33.34 -14.38 -5.72
CA LEU A 138 -32.96 -14.95 -6.99
C LEU A 138 -32.66 -16.46 -6.88
N PRO A 139 -33.07 -17.29 -7.89
CA PRO A 139 -32.86 -18.74 -7.84
C PRO A 139 -31.40 -19.18 -7.82
N SER A 140 -30.47 -18.29 -8.22
CA SER A 140 -29.01 -18.54 -8.23
C SER A 140 -28.33 -18.21 -6.89
N ALA A 141 -29.07 -17.67 -5.91
CA ALA A 141 -28.52 -17.33 -4.61
C ALA A 141 -28.35 -18.58 -3.73
N ASP A 142 -27.13 -18.86 -3.32
CA ASP A 142 -26.73 -19.96 -2.44
C ASP A 142 -26.14 -19.39 -1.14
N LYS A 143 -26.90 -19.45 -0.05
CA LYS A 143 -26.51 -18.91 1.24
C LYS A 143 -25.25 -19.57 1.80
N GLU A 144 -25.16 -20.90 1.72
CA GLU A 144 -24.02 -21.66 2.26
C GLU A 144 -22.75 -21.39 1.47
N GLY A 145 -22.83 -21.41 0.14
CA GLY A 145 -21.71 -21.09 -0.74
C GLY A 145 -21.22 -19.67 -0.56
N ILE A 146 -22.12 -18.71 -0.36
CA ILE A 146 -21.75 -17.31 -0.11
C ILE A 146 -21.06 -17.17 1.25
N MET A 147 -21.58 -17.78 2.32
CA MET A 147 -20.92 -17.76 3.64
C MET A 147 -19.51 -18.34 3.58
N ALA A 148 -19.33 -19.45 2.87
CA ALA A 148 -18.00 -20.02 2.64
C ALA A 148 -17.07 -19.06 1.87
N ALA A 149 -17.59 -18.34 0.87
CA ALA A 149 -16.84 -17.34 0.14
C ALA A 149 -16.48 -16.12 0.99
N LEU A 150 -17.42 -15.61 1.82
CA LEU A 150 -17.17 -14.53 2.77
C LEU A 150 -16.06 -14.89 3.74
N THR A 151 -16.14 -16.08 4.33
CA THR A 151 -15.16 -16.57 5.32
C THR A 151 -13.78 -16.79 4.70
N SER A 152 -13.70 -17.31 3.48
CA SER A 152 -12.41 -17.64 2.83
C SER A 152 -11.76 -16.45 2.12
N ARG A 153 -12.55 -15.56 1.51
CA ARG A 153 -12.02 -14.45 0.67
C ARG A 153 -11.95 -13.11 1.40
N LEU A 154 -12.83 -12.85 2.38
CA LEU A 154 -12.83 -11.61 3.13
C LEU A 154 -12.19 -11.77 4.52
N ASP A 155 -12.88 -12.50 5.42
CA ASP A 155 -12.37 -12.72 6.78
C ASP A 155 -13.01 -13.94 7.44
N GLY A 156 -12.21 -14.77 8.14
CA GLY A 156 -12.68 -15.93 8.88
C GLY A 156 -13.71 -15.62 9.97
N ASN A 157 -13.79 -14.37 10.41
CA ASN A 157 -14.71 -13.89 11.45
C ASN A 157 -16.03 -13.32 10.89
N CYS A 158 -16.38 -13.62 9.64
CA CYS A 158 -17.72 -13.37 9.10
C CYS A 158 -18.70 -14.39 9.68
N VAL A 159 -19.74 -13.92 10.38
CA VAL A 159 -20.73 -14.78 11.07
C VAL A 159 -22.15 -14.42 10.64
N ASP A 160 -22.99 -15.42 10.39
CA ASP A 160 -24.40 -15.25 10.04
C ASP A 160 -25.23 -14.80 11.23
N PHE A 161 -25.78 -13.60 11.17
CA PHE A 161 -26.65 -12.98 12.17
C PHE A 161 -28.14 -13.15 11.84
N SER A 162 -28.49 -13.68 10.67
CA SER A 162 -29.91 -14.00 10.33
C SER A 162 -30.41 -15.27 11.05
N ALA A 163 -29.53 -16.09 11.59
CA ALA A 163 -29.79 -17.34 12.25
C ALA A 163 -29.90 -17.23 13.80
N ALA A 164 -30.22 -16.07 14.34
CA ALA A 164 -30.23 -15.79 15.79
C ALA A 164 -31.13 -16.75 16.62
N ALA A 165 -32.06 -17.46 15.98
CA ALA A 165 -32.94 -18.47 16.62
C ALA A 165 -32.42 -19.91 16.52
N GLU A 166 -31.29 -20.14 15.81
CA GLU A 166 -30.77 -21.50 15.60
C GLU A 166 -29.82 -21.93 16.70
N ASN A 167 -29.76 -23.25 16.94
CA ASN A 167 -28.74 -23.83 17.82
C ASN A 167 -27.34 -23.59 17.24
N GLY A 168 -26.41 -23.06 18.05
CA GLY A 168 -25.05 -22.77 17.62
C GLY A 168 -24.78 -21.30 17.28
N TYR A 169 -25.76 -20.40 17.34
CA TYR A 169 -25.56 -18.98 17.05
C TYR A 169 -24.46 -18.34 17.91
N TYR A 170 -24.56 -18.49 19.26
CA TYR A 170 -23.54 -17.95 20.15
C TYR A 170 -22.18 -18.69 20.07
N GLU A 171 -22.19 -19.98 19.69
CA GLU A 171 -20.95 -20.74 19.45
C GLU A 171 -20.16 -20.15 18.28
N ASN A 172 -20.84 -19.86 17.17
CA ASN A 172 -20.18 -19.26 16.00
C ASN A 172 -19.63 -17.85 16.30
N ILE A 173 -20.34 -17.05 17.10
CA ILE A 173 -19.88 -15.74 17.55
C ILE A 173 -18.68 -15.89 18.50
N ALA A 174 -18.75 -16.84 19.43
CA ALA A 174 -17.67 -17.09 20.40
C ALA A 174 -16.33 -17.44 19.75
N LEU A 175 -16.35 -18.16 18.62
CA LEU A 175 -15.14 -18.55 17.89
C LEU A 175 -14.39 -17.37 17.25
N SER A 176 -15.01 -16.19 17.16
CA SER A 176 -14.39 -15.02 16.52
C SER A 176 -13.40 -14.25 17.42
N ASP A 177 -13.50 -14.38 18.74
CA ASP A 177 -12.61 -13.67 19.69
C ASP A 177 -12.52 -14.42 21.03
N ASP A 178 -11.32 -14.48 21.59
CA ASP A 178 -11.02 -15.16 22.87
C ASP A 178 -11.85 -14.59 24.04
N GLU A 179 -12.12 -13.27 24.05
CA GLU A 179 -12.95 -12.61 25.08
C GLU A 179 -14.42 -13.11 25.00
N LEU A 180 -14.95 -13.26 23.77
CA LEU A 180 -16.31 -13.78 23.55
C LEU A 180 -16.40 -15.26 23.88
N LEU A 181 -15.36 -16.03 23.54
CA LEU A 181 -15.27 -17.45 23.88
C LEU A 181 -15.28 -17.67 25.39
N ALA A 182 -14.49 -16.91 26.14
CA ALA A 182 -14.48 -16.97 27.59
C ALA A 182 -15.85 -16.64 28.21
N GLU A 183 -16.52 -15.59 27.73
CA GLU A 183 -17.86 -15.23 28.21
C GLU A 183 -18.90 -16.32 27.89
N PHE A 184 -18.83 -16.90 26.68
CA PHE A 184 -19.74 -17.99 26.29
C PHE A 184 -19.53 -19.25 27.13
N LEU A 185 -18.28 -19.66 27.37
CA LEU A 185 -17.96 -20.81 28.20
C LEU A 185 -18.41 -20.64 29.68
N GLU A 186 -18.39 -19.40 30.17
CA GLU A 186 -18.81 -19.09 31.55
C GLU A 186 -20.34 -19.02 31.69
N LYS A 187 -21.04 -18.38 30.71
CA LYS A 187 -22.45 -17.99 30.83
C LYS A 187 -23.39 -18.74 29.90
N GLY A 188 -22.89 -19.42 28.88
CA GLY A 188 -23.68 -20.04 27.81
C GLY A 188 -24.37 -19.06 26.85
N ILE A 189 -24.23 -17.77 27.10
CA ILE A 189 -24.75 -16.67 26.26
C ILE A 189 -23.72 -15.54 26.22
N ILE A 190 -23.74 -14.72 25.16
CA ILE A 190 -22.86 -13.56 25.02
C ILE A 190 -23.71 -12.30 25.11
N ALA A 191 -23.27 -11.32 25.90
CA ALA A 191 -23.97 -10.04 26.04
C ALA A 191 -23.88 -9.23 24.73
N LYS A 192 -24.95 -8.50 24.40
CA LYS A 192 -25.00 -7.61 23.21
C LYS A 192 -23.86 -6.59 23.21
N ASP A 193 -23.52 -6.02 24.36
CA ASP A 193 -22.42 -5.07 24.52
C ASP A 193 -21.05 -5.69 24.19
N SER A 194 -20.83 -6.96 24.52
CA SER A 194 -19.60 -7.68 24.19
C SER A 194 -19.50 -7.92 22.68
N ILE A 195 -20.60 -8.30 22.04
CA ILE A 195 -20.70 -8.43 20.59
C ILE A 195 -20.44 -7.08 19.91
N ALA A 196 -21.09 -6.00 20.36
CA ALA A 196 -20.88 -4.65 19.83
C ALA A 196 -19.42 -4.19 19.92
N LYS A 197 -18.73 -4.49 21.04
CA LYS A 197 -17.30 -4.22 21.19
C LYS A 197 -16.44 -5.03 20.24
N ALA A 198 -16.76 -6.30 20.01
CA ALA A 198 -16.04 -7.14 19.05
C ALA A 198 -16.20 -6.62 17.60
N VAL A 199 -17.41 -6.22 17.22
CA VAL A 199 -17.67 -5.58 15.91
C VAL A 199 -16.86 -4.29 15.80
N PHE A 200 -16.91 -3.40 16.80
CA PHE A 200 -16.16 -2.14 16.79
C PHE A 200 -14.65 -2.35 16.70
N ARG A 201 -14.12 -3.38 17.38
CA ARG A 201 -12.72 -3.78 17.32
C ARG A 201 -12.36 -4.53 16.04
N ARG A 202 -13.32 -4.77 15.13
CA ARG A 202 -13.14 -5.51 13.87
C ARG A 202 -12.69 -6.96 14.06
N LYS A 203 -13.13 -7.57 15.14
CA LYS A 203 -12.92 -8.98 15.48
C LYS A 203 -14.08 -9.87 15.05
N LEU A 204 -15.21 -9.26 14.70
CA LEU A 204 -16.44 -9.91 14.28
C LEU A 204 -17.11 -9.08 13.20
N TYR A 205 -17.58 -9.74 12.14
CA TYR A 205 -18.29 -9.12 11.04
C TYR A 205 -19.68 -9.75 10.87
N PRO A 206 -20.72 -9.07 11.35
CA PRO A 206 -22.09 -9.57 11.21
C PRO A 206 -22.53 -9.63 9.75
N CYS A 207 -23.00 -10.80 9.31
CA CYS A 207 -23.56 -11.02 7.97
C CYS A 207 -25.07 -11.24 8.06
N LEU A 208 -25.82 -10.50 7.28
CA LEU A 208 -27.27 -10.63 7.14
C LEU A 208 -27.63 -10.93 5.69
N PHE A 209 -28.72 -11.64 5.49
CA PHE A 209 -29.20 -12.07 4.19
C PHE A 209 -30.61 -11.56 3.93
N GLY A 210 -30.85 -11.06 2.71
CA GLY A 210 -32.16 -10.52 2.40
C GLY A 210 -32.35 -10.12 0.94
N SER A 211 -33.46 -9.46 0.68
CA SER A 211 -33.80 -8.83 -0.61
C SER A 211 -34.28 -7.41 -0.37
N ALA A 212 -33.44 -6.44 -0.69
CA ALA A 212 -33.79 -5.02 -0.56
C ALA A 212 -34.99 -4.65 -1.45
N LEU A 213 -35.11 -5.31 -2.61
CA LEU A 213 -36.22 -5.09 -3.52
C LEU A 213 -37.57 -5.52 -2.88
N HIS A 214 -37.58 -6.58 -2.11
CA HIS A 214 -38.74 -7.13 -1.45
C HIS A 214 -38.88 -6.75 0.03
N MET A 215 -38.01 -5.87 0.54
CA MET A 215 -37.96 -5.44 1.96
C MET A 215 -37.64 -6.58 2.94
N GLN A 216 -37.05 -7.68 2.47
CA GLN A 216 -36.67 -8.80 3.32
C GLN A 216 -35.31 -8.57 3.96
N GLY A 217 -35.19 -8.81 5.27
CA GLY A 217 -33.95 -8.64 6.01
C GLY A 217 -33.59 -7.18 6.38
N ILE A 218 -34.41 -6.19 6.03
CA ILE A 218 -34.15 -4.77 6.31
C ILE A 218 -34.43 -4.43 7.77
N ASP A 219 -35.54 -4.92 8.31
CA ASP A 219 -35.87 -4.69 9.72
C ASP A 219 -34.89 -5.38 10.65
N GLU A 220 -34.41 -6.57 10.27
CA GLU A 220 -33.35 -7.30 10.95
C GLU A 220 -32.01 -6.55 10.87
N LEU A 221 -31.70 -5.93 9.73
CA LEU A 221 -30.51 -5.09 9.58
C LEU A 221 -30.59 -3.85 10.48
N ILE A 222 -31.72 -3.16 10.54
CA ILE A 222 -31.94 -2.01 11.43
C ILE A 222 -31.77 -2.45 12.89
N ALA A 223 -32.39 -3.55 13.29
CA ALA A 223 -32.26 -4.08 14.65
C ALA A 223 -30.81 -4.47 14.97
N CYS A 224 -30.08 -5.06 14.02
CA CYS A 224 -28.68 -5.40 14.16
C CYS A 224 -27.81 -4.13 14.34
N LEU A 225 -28.05 -3.08 13.56
CA LEU A 225 -27.38 -1.80 13.71
C LEU A 225 -27.68 -1.14 15.07
N GLU A 226 -28.93 -1.20 15.55
CA GLU A 226 -29.30 -0.66 16.86
C GLU A 226 -28.67 -1.40 18.04
N ASP A 227 -28.53 -2.72 17.93
CA ASP A 227 -28.08 -3.56 19.02
C ASP A 227 -26.55 -3.73 19.07
N TYR A 228 -25.85 -3.60 17.94
CA TYR A 228 -24.42 -3.91 17.84
C TYR A 228 -23.53 -2.74 17.37
N THR A 229 -24.08 -1.52 17.34
CA THR A 229 -23.25 -0.31 17.23
C THR A 229 -23.04 0.35 18.60
N LEU A 230 -21.88 0.92 18.81
CA LEU A 230 -21.53 1.62 20.06
C LEU A 230 -21.78 3.12 19.95
N ASP A 231 -22.10 3.75 21.07
CA ASP A 231 -22.04 5.20 21.19
C ASP A 231 -20.55 5.62 21.20
N ILE A 232 -20.17 6.40 20.19
CA ILE A 232 -18.78 6.83 20.05
C ILE A 232 -18.58 8.09 20.88
N GLU A 233 -17.77 7.98 21.94
CA GLU A 233 -17.34 9.14 22.71
C GLU A 233 -16.54 10.10 21.82
N ARG A 234 -17.00 11.34 21.71
CA ARG A 234 -16.37 12.38 20.90
C ARG A 234 -15.78 13.46 21.79
N PRO A 235 -14.55 13.95 21.47
CA PRO A 235 -13.92 15.02 22.24
C PRO A 235 -14.78 16.29 22.25
N MET A 236 -14.68 17.05 23.35
CA MET A 236 -15.31 18.37 23.44
C MET A 236 -14.53 19.43 22.65
N GLU A 237 -13.26 19.16 22.38
CA GLU A 237 -12.42 19.98 21.51
C GLU A 237 -12.90 19.90 20.06
N PHE A 238 -12.82 21.04 19.35
CA PHE A 238 -13.25 21.09 17.96
C PHE A 238 -12.33 20.27 17.06
N GLY A 239 -12.96 19.42 16.27
CA GLY A 239 -12.33 18.66 15.19
C GLY A 239 -13.33 18.42 14.08
N ALA A 240 -12.85 18.52 12.84
CA ALA A 240 -13.66 18.18 11.67
C ALA A 240 -12.79 17.68 10.53
N ARG A 241 -13.37 16.86 9.63
CA ARG A 241 -12.69 16.33 8.46
C ARG A 241 -13.50 16.57 7.21
N VAL A 242 -12.86 17.16 6.20
CA VAL A 242 -13.45 17.40 4.88
C VAL A 242 -13.36 16.13 4.05
N PHE A 243 -14.47 15.69 3.47
CA PHE A 243 -14.47 14.51 2.58
C PHE A 243 -14.90 14.85 1.15
N LYS A 244 -15.58 15.98 0.94
CA LYS A 244 -16.09 16.36 -0.38
C LYS A 244 -16.20 17.88 -0.54
N ILE A 245 -15.91 18.35 -1.74
CA ILE A 245 -16.23 19.71 -2.19
C ILE A 245 -17.30 19.61 -3.27
N SER A 246 -18.25 20.53 -3.29
CA SER A 246 -19.23 20.64 -4.36
C SER A 246 -19.64 22.09 -4.56
N HIS A 247 -20.37 22.37 -5.65
CA HIS A 247 -20.96 23.67 -5.90
C HIS A 247 -22.49 23.54 -5.99
N ASP A 248 -23.20 24.45 -5.38
CA ASP A 248 -24.66 24.49 -5.50
C ASP A 248 -25.10 25.07 -6.88
N VAL A 249 -26.40 25.03 -7.15
CA VAL A 249 -26.98 25.53 -8.43
C VAL A 249 -26.65 27.02 -8.68
N GLN A 250 -26.38 27.78 -7.62
CA GLN A 250 -26.02 29.20 -7.69
C GLN A 250 -24.49 29.39 -7.85
N GLY A 251 -23.72 28.30 -7.87
CA GLY A 251 -22.27 28.34 -7.99
C GLY A 251 -21.56 28.59 -6.66
N ASN A 252 -22.24 28.58 -5.51
CA ASN A 252 -21.60 28.70 -4.22
C ASN A 252 -20.83 27.41 -3.87
N ARG A 253 -19.60 27.58 -3.41
CA ARG A 253 -18.75 26.49 -2.96
C ARG A 253 -19.22 25.93 -1.63
N LEU A 254 -19.36 24.62 -1.55
CA LEU A 254 -19.76 23.86 -0.37
C LEU A 254 -18.63 22.94 0.06
N THR A 255 -18.19 23.07 1.31
CA THR A 255 -17.25 22.15 1.94
C THR A 255 -18.02 21.18 2.81
N HIS A 256 -18.09 19.91 2.38
CA HIS A 256 -18.73 18.84 3.13
C HIS A 256 -17.74 18.27 4.14
N LEU A 257 -18.11 18.29 5.41
CA LEU A 257 -17.28 17.83 6.49
C LEU A 257 -18.07 17.04 7.53
N LYS A 258 -17.39 16.15 8.24
CA LYS A 258 -17.91 15.51 9.45
C LYS A 258 -17.25 16.15 10.65
N LEU A 259 -18.05 16.53 11.64
CA LEU A 259 -17.53 16.97 12.93
C LEU A 259 -17.13 15.73 13.75
N THR A 260 -15.86 15.64 14.09
CA THR A 260 -15.29 14.56 14.91
C THR A 260 -15.22 14.93 16.37
N GLY A 261 -15.29 16.25 16.70
CA GLY A 261 -15.35 16.76 18.06
C GLY A 261 -15.94 18.17 18.14
N GLY A 262 -16.41 18.55 19.31
CA GLY A 262 -16.93 19.88 19.60
C GLY A 262 -18.19 20.28 18.82
N THR A 263 -18.33 21.56 18.59
CA THR A 263 -19.44 22.18 17.84
C THR A 263 -18.94 23.23 16.89
N LEU A 264 -19.61 23.42 15.77
CA LEU A 264 -19.34 24.43 14.78
C LEU A 264 -20.58 25.30 14.60
N SER A 265 -20.43 26.62 14.69
CA SER A 265 -21.55 27.55 14.57
C SER A 265 -21.43 28.44 13.33
N SER A 266 -22.56 28.88 12.84
CA SER A 266 -22.60 29.90 11.80
C SER A 266 -21.93 31.19 12.33
N ARG A 267 -21.05 31.76 11.52
CA ARG A 267 -20.16 32.91 11.82
C ARG A 267 -18.89 32.60 12.60
N ASP A 268 -18.61 31.34 12.95
CA ASP A 268 -17.29 30.96 13.47
C ASP A 268 -16.23 31.22 12.40
N GLU A 269 -15.04 31.56 12.87
CA GLU A 269 -13.84 31.73 12.04
C GLU A 269 -12.99 30.48 12.15
N LEU A 270 -12.65 29.89 10.99
CA LEU A 270 -11.76 28.73 10.92
C LEU A 270 -10.42 29.14 10.35
N ALA A 271 -9.37 28.87 11.14
CA ALA A 271 -7.99 29.02 10.72
C ALA A 271 -7.47 27.68 10.18
N TYR A 272 -6.88 27.68 8.99
CA TYR A 272 -6.30 26.49 8.37
C TYR A 272 -5.16 26.86 7.42
N CYS A 273 -4.35 25.88 7.04
CA CYS A 273 -3.21 26.07 6.17
C CYS A 273 -3.33 25.17 4.93
N VAL A 274 -3.07 25.73 3.75
CA VAL A 274 -3.05 24.99 2.49
C VAL A 274 -1.78 25.34 1.72
N LYS A 275 -0.94 24.36 1.43
CA LYS A 275 0.33 24.54 0.68
C LYS A 275 1.19 25.67 1.24
N GLY A 276 1.26 25.79 2.59
CA GLY A 276 2.04 26.82 3.29
C GLY A 276 1.38 28.19 3.41
N ASN A 277 0.21 28.41 2.82
CA ASN A 277 -0.58 29.64 2.98
C ASN A 277 -1.59 29.48 4.12
N SER A 278 -1.62 30.44 5.04
CA SER A 278 -2.58 30.46 6.14
C SER A 278 -3.85 31.20 5.73
N PHE A 279 -4.99 30.58 5.99
CA PHE A 279 -6.33 31.14 5.77
C PHE A 279 -7.03 31.31 7.09
N ASN A 280 -7.79 32.39 7.25
CA ASN A 280 -8.72 32.58 8.37
C ASN A 280 -10.05 33.06 7.79
N GLU A 281 -11.01 32.13 7.66
CA GLU A 281 -12.23 32.38 6.92
C GLU A 281 -13.47 32.14 7.77
N LYS A 282 -14.52 32.88 7.48
CA LYS A 282 -15.75 32.87 8.25
C LYS A 282 -16.81 31.98 7.61
N ILE A 283 -17.42 31.11 8.41
CA ILE A 283 -18.55 30.31 7.99
C ILE A 283 -19.79 31.19 7.80
N THR A 284 -20.33 31.20 6.60
CA THR A 284 -21.51 31.99 6.24
C THR A 284 -22.83 31.23 6.46
N ALA A 285 -22.84 29.91 6.27
CA ALA A 285 -23.99 29.06 6.48
C ALA A 285 -23.58 27.60 6.71
N ILE A 286 -24.39 26.87 7.50
CA ILE A 286 -24.28 25.42 7.70
C ILE A 286 -25.55 24.78 7.18
N ARG A 287 -25.40 23.72 6.37
CA ARG A 287 -26.48 22.97 5.74
C ARG A 287 -26.36 21.50 6.08
N LEU A 288 -27.43 20.88 6.52
CA LEU A 288 -27.56 19.43 6.72
C LEU A 288 -28.36 18.85 5.56
N TYR A 289 -27.71 17.99 4.76
CA TYR A 289 -28.31 17.43 3.55
C TYR A 289 -29.03 16.11 3.83
N SER A 290 -30.15 15.88 3.12
CA SER A 290 -30.81 14.58 2.96
C SER A 290 -31.32 14.46 1.53
N GLY A 291 -30.67 13.68 0.69
CA GLY A 291 -30.89 13.66 -0.75
C GLY A 291 -30.61 15.03 -1.39
N SER A 292 -31.56 15.52 -2.20
CA SER A 292 -31.48 16.86 -2.83
C SER A 292 -31.88 18.02 -1.90
N LYS A 293 -32.45 17.70 -0.74
CA LYS A 293 -32.96 18.71 0.21
C LYS A 293 -31.92 18.99 1.29
N PHE A 294 -31.93 20.20 1.80
CA PHE A 294 -31.10 20.57 2.95
C PHE A 294 -31.87 21.43 3.95
N GLU A 295 -31.46 21.35 5.18
CA GLU A 295 -31.90 22.20 6.29
C GLU A 295 -30.76 23.16 6.66
N LYS A 296 -31.08 24.46 6.79
CA LYS A 296 -30.10 25.43 7.32
C LYS A 296 -30.17 25.40 8.84
N VAL A 297 -29.00 25.19 9.43
CA VAL A 297 -28.86 25.17 10.90
C VAL A 297 -27.88 26.25 11.35
N ASN A 298 -28.06 26.71 12.60
CA ASN A 298 -27.15 27.69 13.20
C ASN A 298 -25.87 27.06 13.74
N SER A 299 -25.94 25.80 14.13
CA SER A 299 -24.80 25.05 14.63
C SER A 299 -24.91 23.57 14.26
N ALA A 300 -23.76 22.90 14.12
CA ALA A 300 -23.64 21.47 13.97
C ALA A 300 -22.73 20.93 15.08
N SER A 301 -23.01 19.72 15.56
CA SER A 301 -22.34 19.08 16.69
C SER A 301 -21.51 17.88 16.25
N ALA A 302 -20.61 17.42 17.10
CA ALA A 302 -19.83 16.21 16.89
C ALA A 302 -20.70 15.02 16.47
N GLY A 303 -20.26 14.31 15.43
CA GLY A 303 -21.00 13.19 14.78
C GLY A 303 -21.93 13.61 13.64
N GLU A 304 -22.17 14.90 13.42
CA GLU A 304 -22.95 15.36 12.27
C GLU A 304 -22.10 15.52 11.02
N VAL A 305 -22.71 15.24 9.88
CA VAL A 305 -22.17 15.52 8.56
C VAL A 305 -22.85 16.75 8.00
N ALA A 306 -22.09 17.81 7.77
CA ALA A 306 -22.61 19.09 7.35
C ALA A 306 -21.86 19.62 6.11
N ALA A 307 -22.55 20.44 5.31
CA ALA A 307 -21.91 21.25 4.29
C ALA A 307 -21.85 22.72 4.76
N VAL A 308 -20.66 23.27 4.74
CA VAL A 308 -20.43 24.67 5.16
C VAL A 308 -20.11 25.55 3.96
N CYS A 309 -20.59 26.79 3.99
CA CYS A 309 -20.30 27.82 3.03
C CYS A 309 -19.32 28.85 3.63
N GLY A 310 -18.49 29.47 2.81
CA GLY A 310 -17.58 30.55 3.21
C GLY A 310 -16.12 30.18 3.25
N LEU A 311 -15.78 28.89 3.02
CA LEU A 311 -14.41 28.39 2.92
C LEU A 311 -14.00 28.30 1.45
N THR A 312 -12.86 28.91 1.06
CA THR A 312 -12.48 29.05 -0.36
C THR A 312 -11.37 28.09 -0.80
N ALA A 313 -10.48 27.70 0.10
CA ALA A 313 -9.26 26.96 -0.24
C ALA A 313 -9.21 25.53 0.33
N THR A 314 -10.28 25.05 0.95
CA THR A 314 -10.34 23.69 1.54
C THR A 314 -10.27 22.60 0.46
N PHE A 315 -9.81 21.40 0.84
CA PHE A 315 -9.73 20.25 -0.06
C PHE A 315 -10.21 18.95 0.62
N PRO A 316 -10.64 17.95 -0.14
CA PRO A 316 -11.02 16.65 0.42
C PRO A 316 -9.84 15.97 1.12
N GLY A 317 -10.04 15.48 2.35
CA GLY A 317 -9.01 14.91 3.21
C GLY A 317 -8.42 15.90 4.23
N GLN A 318 -8.76 17.19 4.15
CA GLN A 318 -8.27 18.19 5.07
C GLN A 318 -8.87 18.02 6.46
N GLY A 319 -8.01 18.16 7.49
CA GLY A 319 -8.40 18.18 8.89
C GLY A 319 -8.51 19.60 9.46
N PHE A 320 -9.40 19.77 10.44
CA PHE A 320 -9.55 20.99 11.22
C PHE A 320 -9.43 20.68 12.71
N GLY A 321 -8.95 21.65 13.48
CA GLY A 321 -8.79 21.51 14.94
C GLY A 321 -7.73 20.46 15.29
N PHE A 322 -8.11 19.44 16.06
CA PHE A 322 -7.17 18.36 16.41
C PHE A 322 -6.96 17.33 15.28
N GLU A 323 -7.80 17.36 14.24
CA GLU A 323 -7.65 16.46 13.10
C GLU A 323 -6.49 16.87 12.19
N LYS A 324 -5.71 15.89 11.74
CA LYS A 324 -4.62 16.10 10.77
C LYS A 324 -5.12 15.85 9.37
N ASP A 325 -4.47 16.47 8.40
CA ASP A 325 -4.71 16.17 6.99
C ASP A 325 -4.43 14.69 6.72
N MET A 326 -5.21 14.12 5.80
CA MET A 326 -5.03 12.74 5.37
C MET A 326 -3.84 12.61 4.43
N ASN A 327 -3.25 11.42 4.42
CA ASN A 327 -2.31 11.05 3.39
C ASN A 327 -2.99 11.01 2.00
N ALA A 328 -2.19 10.99 0.94
CA ALA A 328 -2.69 10.80 -0.41
C ALA A 328 -3.55 9.52 -0.52
N PRO A 329 -4.61 9.52 -1.35
CA PRO A 329 -5.40 8.33 -1.61
C PRO A 329 -4.54 7.17 -2.11
N LEU A 330 -4.95 5.94 -1.77
CA LEU A 330 -4.29 4.72 -2.24
C LEU A 330 -4.61 4.42 -3.70
N LEU A 331 -5.82 4.81 -4.14
CA LEU A 331 -6.27 4.63 -5.51
C LEU A 331 -5.97 5.89 -6.32
N GLU A 332 -5.15 5.76 -7.36
CA GLU A 332 -4.78 6.86 -8.24
C GLU A 332 -5.11 6.53 -9.70
N PRO A 333 -5.55 7.53 -10.50
CA PRO A 333 -5.71 7.36 -11.94
C PRO A 333 -4.33 7.14 -12.59
N VAL A 334 -4.30 6.28 -13.61
CA VAL A 334 -3.08 5.93 -14.35
C VAL A 334 -3.12 6.31 -15.82
N LEU A 335 -4.23 6.91 -16.26
CA LEU A 335 -4.42 7.38 -17.62
C LEU A 335 -4.58 8.89 -17.61
N ASP A 336 -3.82 9.55 -18.48
CA ASP A 336 -3.86 11.00 -18.72
C ASP A 336 -4.47 11.27 -20.10
N TYR A 337 -5.51 12.05 -20.14
CA TYR A 337 -6.29 12.31 -21.34
C TYR A 337 -6.21 13.77 -21.75
N ARG A 338 -5.95 14.02 -23.02
CA ARG A 338 -6.05 15.35 -23.58
C ARG A 338 -7.52 15.72 -23.82
N ILE A 339 -7.89 16.89 -23.32
CA ILE A 339 -9.23 17.47 -23.53
C ILE A 339 -9.21 18.24 -24.85
N VAL A 340 -10.07 17.85 -25.78
CA VAL A 340 -10.25 18.49 -27.08
C VAL A 340 -11.40 19.47 -26.95
N LEU A 341 -11.10 20.75 -27.05
CA LEU A 341 -12.08 21.83 -26.98
C LEU A 341 -12.76 22.04 -28.34
N PRO A 342 -14.02 22.55 -28.39
CA PRO A 342 -14.69 22.88 -29.63
C PRO A 342 -13.97 24.02 -30.37
N GLU A 343 -14.15 24.08 -31.69
CA GLU A 343 -13.58 25.12 -32.55
C GLU A 343 -13.94 26.53 -32.06
N GLY A 344 -12.94 27.38 -31.93
CA GLY A 344 -13.10 28.78 -31.48
C GLY A 344 -13.06 28.96 -29.96
N CYS A 345 -12.94 27.89 -29.15
CA CYS A 345 -12.74 27.99 -27.73
C CYS A 345 -11.24 28.09 -27.39
N ASP A 346 -10.84 29.18 -26.71
CA ASP A 346 -9.47 29.33 -26.26
C ASP A 346 -9.22 28.48 -24.99
N ALA A 347 -8.23 27.61 -25.08
CA ALA A 347 -7.88 26.68 -23.98
C ALA A 347 -7.47 27.40 -22.68
N ARG A 348 -6.87 28.58 -22.78
CA ARG A 348 -6.48 29.38 -21.62
C ARG A 348 -7.67 29.94 -20.87
N SER A 349 -8.74 30.31 -21.58
CA SER A 349 -10.00 30.76 -20.98
C SER A 349 -10.85 29.61 -20.43
N ALA A 350 -10.72 28.40 -20.97
CA ALA A 350 -11.39 27.19 -20.49
C ALA A 350 -10.71 26.60 -19.22
N LEU A 351 -9.40 26.77 -19.05
CA LEU A 351 -8.63 26.18 -17.96
C LEU A 351 -9.24 26.45 -16.56
N PRO A 352 -9.70 27.67 -16.19
CA PRO A 352 -10.32 27.91 -14.89
C PRO A 352 -11.59 27.06 -14.65
N LEU A 353 -12.32 26.70 -15.70
CA LEU A 353 -13.52 25.86 -15.61
C LEU A 353 -13.15 24.43 -15.19
N PHE A 354 -12.08 23.88 -15.78
CA PHE A 354 -11.58 22.56 -15.42
C PHE A 354 -10.93 22.56 -14.03
N ARG A 355 -10.23 23.65 -13.66
CA ARG A 355 -9.70 23.81 -12.29
C ARG A 355 -10.80 23.78 -11.24
N ARG A 356 -11.98 24.33 -11.56
CA ARG A 356 -13.14 24.27 -10.68
C ARG A 356 -13.69 22.84 -10.51
N LEU A 357 -13.61 22.01 -11.57
CA LEU A 357 -13.94 20.58 -11.47
C LEU A 357 -12.88 19.83 -10.66
N GLU A 358 -11.61 20.18 -10.78
CA GLU A 358 -10.52 19.64 -9.97
C GLU A 358 -10.68 19.93 -8.47
N GLU A 359 -11.27 21.08 -8.07
CA GLU A 359 -11.60 21.34 -6.68
C GLU A 359 -12.58 20.30 -6.11
N GLU A 360 -13.55 19.83 -6.90
CA GLU A 360 -14.51 18.81 -6.54
C GLU A 360 -13.88 17.41 -6.57
N ASP A 361 -13.06 17.14 -7.59
CA ASP A 361 -12.31 15.89 -7.73
C ASP A 361 -10.81 16.16 -7.99
N PRO A 362 -9.99 16.25 -6.93
CA PRO A 362 -8.54 16.48 -7.06
C PRO A 362 -7.80 15.41 -7.86
N MET A 363 -8.41 14.21 -8.05
CA MET A 363 -7.79 13.14 -8.83
C MET A 363 -7.85 13.42 -10.34
N LEU A 364 -8.64 14.37 -10.79
CA LEU A 364 -8.62 14.84 -12.18
C LEU A 364 -7.27 15.44 -12.58
N ARG A 365 -6.46 15.92 -11.61
CA ARG A 365 -5.08 16.42 -11.80
C ARG A 365 -4.96 17.20 -13.11
N ILE A 366 -5.75 18.27 -13.24
CA ILE A 366 -5.76 19.09 -14.45
C ILE A 366 -4.39 19.70 -14.69
N THR A 367 -3.75 19.37 -15.79
CA THR A 367 -2.46 19.93 -16.19
C THR A 367 -2.58 20.80 -17.43
N TRP A 368 -1.76 21.85 -17.48
CA TRP A 368 -1.69 22.77 -18.61
C TRP A 368 -0.35 22.60 -19.31
N ASN A 369 -0.37 22.21 -20.58
CA ASN A 369 0.82 22.14 -21.41
C ASN A 369 0.98 23.47 -22.21
N GLU A 370 1.93 24.30 -21.79
CA GLU A 370 2.15 25.61 -22.42
C GLU A 370 2.62 25.50 -23.87
N ARG A 371 3.45 24.49 -24.20
CA ARG A 371 4.00 24.33 -25.55
C ARG A 371 2.92 24.01 -26.57
N HIS A 372 2.01 23.10 -26.22
CA HIS A 372 0.95 22.65 -27.11
C HIS A 372 -0.38 23.39 -26.90
N ARG A 373 -0.48 24.22 -25.83
CA ARG A 373 -1.73 24.87 -25.39
C ARG A 373 -2.87 23.86 -25.16
N GLU A 374 -2.56 22.77 -24.50
CA GLU A 374 -3.47 21.65 -24.26
C GLU A 374 -3.79 21.54 -22.77
N ILE A 375 -5.04 21.16 -22.49
CA ILE A 375 -5.50 20.80 -21.14
C ILE A 375 -5.55 19.29 -21.07
N HIS A 376 -4.96 18.73 -20.02
CA HIS A 376 -5.00 17.31 -19.75
C HIS A 376 -5.71 17.04 -18.43
N ALA A 377 -6.37 15.87 -18.32
CA ALA A 377 -7.04 15.39 -17.14
C ALA A 377 -6.73 13.92 -16.90
N SER A 378 -6.45 13.56 -15.65
CA SER A 378 -6.25 12.17 -15.27
C SER A 378 -7.57 11.50 -14.93
N LEU A 379 -7.85 10.34 -15.50
CA LEU A 379 -9.12 9.61 -15.36
C LEU A 379 -8.86 8.12 -15.13
N MET A 380 -9.78 7.46 -14.39
CA MET A 380 -9.69 6.05 -14.07
C MET A 380 -10.21 5.14 -15.20
N GLY A 381 -11.23 5.60 -15.96
CA GLY A 381 -11.86 4.77 -16.98
C GLY A 381 -12.85 5.52 -17.87
N GLU A 382 -13.49 4.77 -18.77
CA GLU A 382 -14.35 5.33 -19.83
C GLU A 382 -15.64 5.98 -19.32
N ILE A 383 -16.24 5.42 -18.27
CA ILE A 383 -17.47 6.00 -17.69
C ILE A 383 -17.17 7.36 -17.07
N GLN A 384 -16.00 7.51 -16.45
CA GLN A 384 -15.58 8.81 -15.92
C GLN A 384 -15.39 9.86 -17.03
N ILE A 385 -14.94 9.46 -18.24
CA ILE A 385 -14.86 10.34 -19.43
C ILE A 385 -16.24 10.85 -19.82
N GLU A 386 -17.24 9.97 -19.88
CA GLU A 386 -18.62 10.39 -20.23
C GLU A 386 -19.20 11.31 -19.16
N VAL A 387 -18.96 11.01 -17.89
CA VAL A 387 -19.40 11.87 -16.79
C VAL A 387 -18.75 13.24 -16.88
N LEU A 388 -17.45 13.30 -17.15
CA LEU A 388 -16.74 14.57 -17.33
C LEU A 388 -17.32 15.39 -18.51
N LYS A 389 -17.57 14.75 -19.66
CA LYS A 389 -18.21 15.38 -20.82
C LYS A 389 -19.58 15.96 -20.48
N SER A 390 -20.43 15.16 -19.81
CA SER A 390 -21.76 15.59 -19.40
C SER A 390 -21.69 16.75 -18.39
N MET A 391 -20.81 16.66 -17.39
CA MET A 391 -20.66 17.75 -16.41
C MET A 391 -20.22 19.07 -17.04
N VAL A 392 -19.27 19.00 -17.97
CA VAL A 392 -18.77 20.19 -18.69
C VAL A 392 -19.87 20.77 -19.56
N LYS A 393 -20.64 19.92 -20.24
CA LYS A 393 -21.80 20.35 -21.05
C LYS A 393 -22.90 20.97 -20.18
N ASP A 394 -23.29 20.32 -19.09
CA ASP A 394 -24.40 20.76 -18.23
C ASP A 394 -24.07 22.07 -17.48
N ARG A 395 -22.80 22.24 -17.06
CA ARG A 395 -22.40 23.37 -16.20
C ARG A 395 -21.83 24.56 -16.97
N PHE A 396 -21.19 24.31 -18.09
CA PHE A 396 -20.44 25.33 -18.82
C PHE A 396 -20.88 25.46 -20.26
N ASP A 397 -21.85 24.67 -20.71
CA ASP A 397 -22.35 24.61 -22.11
C ASP A 397 -21.24 24.39 -23.14
N LEU A 398 -20.20 23.67 -22.78
CA LEU A 398 -19.08 23.29 -23.62
C LEU A 398 -19.17 21.83 -24.03
N ASP A 399 -19.09 21.53 -25.32
CA ASP A 399 -19.06 20.18 -25.86
C ASP A 399 -17.61 19.77 -26.11
N ILE A 400 -17.05 18.97 -25.19
CA ILE A 400 -15.65 18.58 -25.24
C ILE A 400 -15.46 17.19 -25.82
N GLY A 401 -14.37 17.03 -26.60
CA GLY A 401 -13.80 15.73 -26.94
C GLY A 401 -12.76 15.29 -25.91
N VAL A 402 -12.47 14.01 -25.88
CA VAL A 402 -11.36 13.44 -25.11
C VAL A 402 -10.61 12.48 -26.00
N ASP A 403 -9.28 12.61 -26.04
CA ASP A 403 -8.39 11.79 -26.86
C ASP A 403 -8.19 10.39 -26.26
N SER A 404 -7.42 9.54 -26.93
CA SER A 404 -7.22 8.12 -26.58
C SER A 404 -6.47 7.85 -25.27
N GLY A 405 -6.08 8.86 -24.53
CA GLY A 405 -5.39 8.75 -23.23
C GLY A 405 -3.94 8.23 -23.33
N ARG A 406 -3.07 8.78 -22.50
CA ARG A 406 -1.68 8.36 -22.34
C ARG A 406 -1.51 7.63 -21.03
N ILE A 407 -0.64 6.63 -21.02
CA ILE A 407 -0.31 5.91 -19.79
C ILE A 407 0.60 6.77 -18.93
N MET A 408 0.31 6.84 -17.65
CA MET A 408 1.14 7.54 -16.69
C MET A 408 2.25 6.59 -16.22
N TYR A 409 3.43 6.76 -16.79
CA TYR A 409 4.64 6.04 -16.38
C TYR A 409 5.20 6.61 -15.09
N ARG A 410 6.04 5.82 -14.42
CA ARG A 410 6.88 6.24 -13.29
C ARG A 410 8.32 5.79 -13.54
N GLU A 411 9.27 6.40 -12.83
CA GLU A 411 10.68 6.04 -12.93
C GLU A 411 11.23 5.66 -11.57
N THR A 412 12.16 4.70 -11.54
CA THR A 412 12.91 4.33 -10.35
C THR A 412 14.37 4.03 -10.71
N ILE A 413 15.22 3.79 -9.71
CA ILE A 413 16.63 3.46 -9.88
C ILE A 413 16.89 2.00 -9.53
N LEU A 414 17.90 1.38 -10.13
CA LEU A 414 18.28 -0.02 -9.86
C LEU A 414 19.37 -0.15 -8.79
N SER A 415 20.19 0.87 -8.60
CA SER A 415 21.33 0.83 -7.69
C SER A 415 21.44 2.13 -6.89
N PRO A 416 22.01 2.08 -5.68
CA PRO A 416 22.23 3.28 -4.89
C PRO A 416 23.15 4.27 -5.62
N VAL A 417 22.81 5.55 -5.53
CA VAL A 417 23.57 6.63 -6.14
C VAL A 417 23.61 7.86 -5.23
N GLU A 418 24.73 8.57 -5.25
CA GLU A 418 24.86 9.85 -4.58
C GLU A 418 24.59 11.00 -5.54
N GLY A 419 23.61 11.84 -5.17
CA GLY A 419 23.30 13.10 -5.84
C GLY A 419 23.90 14.28 -5.12
N ILE A 420 24.59 15.17 -5.85
CA ILE A 420 25.25 16.35 -5.33
C ILE A 420 24.65 17.59 -5.97
N GLY A 421 24.21 18.54 -5.14
CA GLY A 421 23.68 19.80 -5.59
C GLY A 421 24.38 20.94 -4.90
N HIS A 422 24.92 21.86 -5.69
CA HIS A 422 25.58 23.03 -5.19
C HIS A 422 24.95 24.31 -5.79
N TYR A 423 24.75 25.31 -4.94
CA TYR A 423 24.18 26.59 -5.34
C TYR A 423 24.93 27.74 -4.67
N GLU A 424 25.80 28.41 -5.43
CA GLU A 424 26.68 29.47 -4.95
C GLU A 424 26.76 30.62 -5.98
N PRO A 425 25.65 31.29 -6.33
CA PRO A 425 25.73 32.59 -6.98
C PRO A 425 26.21 33.64 -5.98
N LEU A 426 26.54 34.84 -6.47
CA LEU A 426 27.09 35.93 -5.64
C LEU A 426 26.26 36.17 -4.37
N ARG A 427 26.88 36.01 -3.18
CA ARG A 427 26.29 36.14 -1.85
C ARG A 427 25.26 35.09 -1.44
N HIS A 428 25.25 33.97 -2.11
CA HIS A 428 24.45 32.79 -1.76
C HIS A 428 25.35 31.57 -1.60
N TYR A 429 24.95 30.61 -0.79
CA TYR A 429 25.71 29.38 -0.60
C TYR A 429 24.85 28.25 -0.03
N ALA A 430 24.78 27.13 -0.73
CA ALA A 430 24.25 25.88 -0.20
C ALA A 430 24.85 24.69 -0.95
N GLU A 431 25.24 23.66 -0.22
CA GLU A 431 25.63 22.36 -0.78
C GLU A 431 24.86 21.26 -0.08
N VAL A 432 24.34 20.31 -0.86
CA VAL A 432 23.48 19.21 -0.41
C VAL A 432 23.94 17.91 -1.08
N HIS A 433 24.17 16.88 -0.29
CA HIS A 433 24.46 15.53 -0.74
C HIS A 433 23.35 14.60 -0.32
N LEU A 434 22.78 13.89 -1.28
CA LEU A 434 21.67 12.96 -1.10
C LEU A 434 22.09 11.54 -1.53
N LEU A 435 21.92 10.58 -0.66
CA LEU A 435 21.98 9.17 -1.02
C LEU A 435 20.58 8.74 -1.47
N MET A 436 20.48 8.24 -2.71
CA MET A 436 19.24 7.68 -3.27
C MET A 436 19.39 6.18 -3.40
N GLU A 437 18.51 5.43 -2.79
CA GLU A 437 18.53 3.97 -2.74
C GLU A 437 17.21 3.42 -3.28
N PRO A 438 17.23 2.34 -4.09
CA PRO A 438 15.99 1.71 -4.54
C PRO A 438 15.25 1.07 -3.36
N LEU A 439 13.92 1.07 -3.43
CA LEU A 439 13.01 0.39 -2.50
C LEU A 439 12.15 -0.61 -3.27
N PRO A 440 11.52 -1.58 -2.57
CA PRO A 440 10.55 -2.48 -3.17
C PRO A 440 9.41 -1.73 -3.85
N VAL A 441 8.87 -2.33 -4.91
CA VAL A 441 7.76 -1.76 -5.67
C VAL A 441 6.56 -1.44 -4.78
N GLY A 442 6.00 -0.24 -4.93
CA GLY A 442 4.87 0.24 -4.13
C GLY A 442 5.26 0.92 -2.82
N SER A 443 6.55 1.03 -2.52
CA SER A 443 7.04 1.73 -1.31
C SER A 443 6.91 3.25 -1.39
N GLY A 444 6.79 3.81 -2.60
CA GLY A 444 6.77 5.25 -2.83
C GLY A 444 8.09 5.93 -2.50
N LEU A 445 8.06 7.22 -2.19
CA LEU A 445 9.25 7.99 -1.83
C LEU A 445 9.35 8.13 -0.31
N VAL A 446 10.55 7.83 0.21
CA VAL A 446 10.88 7.96 1.63
C VAL A 446 12.03 8.94 1.79
N PHE A 447 11.83 10.01 2.58
CA PHE A 447 12.85 11.03 2.82
C PHE A 447 13.36 10.97 4.26
N MET A 448 14.69 10.98 4.41
CA MET A 448 15.35 10.86 5.71
C MET A 448 16.56 11.81 5.80
N SER A 449 17.07 12.04 7.01
CA SER A 449 18.36 12.68 7.26
C SER A 449 19.20 11.80 8.18
N SER A 450 20.45 11.57 7.82
CA SER A 450 21.47 10.92 8.65
C SER A 450 22.56 11.88 9.12
N VAL A 451 22.43 13.20 8.82
CA VAL A 451 23.41 14.21 9.15
C VAL A 451 23.35 14.56 10.63
N SER A 452 24.53 14.66 11.26
CA SER A 452 24.64 15.12 12.63
C SER A 452 24.26 16.62 12.76
N GLN A 453 23.67 17.02 13.91
CA GLN A 453 23.36 18.42 14.18
C GLN A 453 24.61 19.31 14.28
N ASN A 454 25.78 18.69 14.51
CA ASN A 454 27.06 19.41 14.55
C ASN A 454 27.57 19.77 13.15
N ASP A 455 27.21 18.96 12.13
CA ASP A 455 27.66 19.13 10.74
C ASP A 455 26.70 20.06 9.98
N LEU A 456 25.40 19.93 10.19
CA LEU A 456 24.38 20.83 9.65
C LEU A 456 23.27 21.06 10.68
N ASP A 457 22.95 22.34 10.94
CA ASP A 457 21.88 22.71 11.87
C ASP A 457 20.55 22.03 11.55
N ILE A 458 19.83 21.59 12.58
CA ILE A 458 18.58 20.83 12.44
C ILE A 458 17.50 21.57 11.65
N ASN A 459 17.49 22.91 11.69
CA ASN A 459 16.54 23.72 10.94
C ASN A 459 16.81 23.62 9.43
N TRP A 460 18.08 23.63 9.03
CA TRP A 460 18.47 23.42 7.64
C TRP A 460 18.15 22.01 7.17
N GLN A 461 18.38 21.00 8.00
CA GLN A 461 17.99 19.62 7.66
C GLN A 461 16.48 19.51 7.44
N ARG A 462 15.66 20.08 8.35
CA ARG A 462 14.20 20.11 8.19
C ARG A 462 13.76 20.85 6.95
N LEU A 463 14.43 21.94 6.62
CA LEU A 463 14.13 22.73 5.42
C LEU A 463 14.42 21.93 4.15
N ILE A 464 15.56 21.22 4.08
CA ILE A 464 15.90 20.34 2.95
C ILE A 464 14.85 19.24 2.80
N LEU A 465 14.45 18.58 3.89
CA LEU A 465 13.37 17.58 3.84
C LEU A 465 12.05 18.20 3.36
N THR A 466 11.71 19.40 3.80
CA THR A 466 10.52 20.12 3.31
C THR A 466 10.61 20.33 1.80
N HIS A 467 11.76 20.71 1.28
CA HIS A 467 11.97 20.91 -0.17
C HIS A 467 11.89 19.59 -0.96
N LEU A 468 12.25 18.47 -0.36
CA LEU A 468 12.04 17.14 -0.98
C LEU A 468 10.54 16.78 -1.06
N TYR A 469 9.74 17.15 -0.05
CA TYR A 469 8.29 16.88 -0.03
C TYR A 469 7.46 17.84 -0.89
N GLU A 470 7.88 19.11 -1.06
CA GLU A 470 7.05 20.13 -1.70
C GLU A 470 6.93 20.00 -3.22
N LYS A 471 7.81 19.21 -3.86
CA LYS A 471 7.88 19.10 -5.32
C LYS A 471 7.74 17.63 -5.78
N THR A 472 6.99 17.41 -6.84
CA THR A 472 7.04 16.14 -7.58
C THR A 472 8.36 16.08 -8.37
N HIS A 473 9.25 15.18 -7.98
CA HIS A 473 10.52 14.99 -8.67
C HIS A 473 10.32 14.16 -9.93
N LEU A 474 10.89 14.63 -11.05
CA LEU A 474 10.78 13.97 -12.36
C LEU A 474 12.05 13.14 -12.63
N GLY A 475 11.85 11.99 -13.25
CA GLY A 475 12.94 11.13 -13.72
C GLY A 475 13.63 11.66 -14.98
N VAL A 476 14.61 10.94 -15.47
CA VAL A 476 15.51 11.36 -16.57
C VAL A 476 15.26 10.60 -17.87
N LEU A 477 14.43 9.54 -17.86
CA LEU A 477 14.13 8.74 -19.05
C LEU A 477 13.00 9.37 -19.88
N THR A 478 11.92 9.72 -19.24
CA THR A 478 10.69 10.22 -19.88
C THR A 478 10.16 11.50 -19.25
N GLY A 479 10.80 11.96 -18.15
CA GLY A 479 10.27 13.05 -17.34
C GLY A 479 9.06 12.63 -16.49
N SER A 480 8.83 11.34 -16.32
CA SER A 480 7.77 10.81 -15.46
C SER A 480 8.16 10.94 -13.97
N PRO A 481 7.17 11.02 -13.05
CA PRO A 481 7.46 11.10 -11.62
C PRO A 481 8.29 9.91 -11.12
N ILE A 482 9.25 10.16 -10.24
CA ILE A 482 10.02 9.09 -9.59
C ILE A 482 9.22 8.43 -8.48
N THR A 483 9.50 7.15 -8.19
CA THR A 483 8.87 6.36 -7.12
C THR A 483 9.81 5.27 -6.60
N ASP A 484 9.42 4.63 -5.51
CA ASP A 484 10.05 3.44 -4.95
C ASP A 484 11.54 3.64 -4.66
N MET A 485 11.87 4.76 -4.02
CA MET A 485 13.22 5.04 -3.57
C MET A 485 13.28 5.78 -2.24
N ARG A 486 14.35 5.54 -1.51
CA ARG A 486 14.71 6.30 -0.32
C ARG A 486 15.70 7.38 -0.71
N ILE A 487 15.45 8.61 -0.28
CA ILE A 487 16.36 9.74 -0.47
C ILE A 487 16.81 10.21 0.92
N THR A 488 18.07 9.97 1.25
CA THR A 488 18.65 10.28 2.56
C THR A 488 19.61 11.45 2.43
N LEU A 489 19.41 12.51 3.20
CA LEU A 489 20.38 13.57 3.36
C LEU A 489 21.59 13.03 4.12
N ILE A 490 22.75 12.95 3.47
CA ILE A 490 23.98 12.40 4.04
C ILE A 490 25.02 13.46 4.39
N ALA A 491 25.02 14.61 3.69
CA ALA A 491 25.86 15.74 4.02
C ALA A 491 25.22 17.05 3.52
N GLY A 492 25.60 18.15 4.13
CA GLY A 492 25.19 19.47 3.67
C GLY A 492 26.06 20.56 4.31
N LEU A 493 26.25 21.65 3.59
CA LEU A 493 27.04 22.78 4.05
C LEU A 493 26.31 24.10 3.88
N ALA A 494 26.31 24.89 4.93
CA ALA A 494 25.73 26.23 4.99
C ALA A 494 26.82 27.26 5.35
N SER A 495 26.72 28.44 4.77
CA SER A 495 27.55 29.59 5.15
C SER A 495 26.76 30.50 6.10
N LYS A 496 27.34 30.83 7.28
CA LYS A 496 26.66 31.71 8.27
C LYS A 496 26.37 33.10 7.69
N ALA A 497 27.12 33.55 6.69
CA ALA A 497 27.01 34.88 6.13
C ALA A 497 26.19 34.94 4.82
N HIS A 498 26.02 33.82 4.14
CA HIS A 498 25.53 33.81 2.74
C HIS A 498 24.39 32.80 2.48
N THR A 499 24.05 31.94 3.43
CA THR A 499 22.98 30.95 3.19
C THR A 499 21.62 31.51 3.54
N GLU A 500 20.70 31.50 2.58
CA GLU A 500 19.29 31.82 2.76
C GLU A 500 18.45 30.54 2.48
N GLY A 501 17.19 30.51 2.95
CA GLY A 501 16.34 29.32 2.81
C GLY A 501 16.11 28.85 1.36
N GLY A 502 16.03 29.80 0.43
CA GLY A 502 15.89 29.51 -1.01
C GLY A 502 17.10 28.83 -1.64
N ASP A 503 18.29 28.97 -1.05
CA ASP A 503 19.52 28.36 -1.56
C ASP A 503 19.48 26.84 -1.40
N PHE A 504 19.03 26.36 -0.25
CA PHE A 504 18.84 24.92 -0.02
C PHE A 504 17.77 24.32 -0.92
N ARG A 505 16.70 25.08 -1.29
CA ARG A 505 15.75 24.62 -2.29
C ARG A 505 16.45 24.34 -3.61
N GLN A 506 17.25 25.28 -4.08
CA GLN A 506 18.00 25.16 -5.34
C GLN A 506 19.03 24.02 -5.30
N ALA A 507 19.78 23.91 -4.22
CA ALA A 507 20.77 22.85 -4.05
C ALA A 507 20.09 21.46 -3.97
N THR A 508 18.99 21.33 -3.22
CA THR A 508 18.25 20.06 -3.06
C THR A 508 17.70 19.56 -4.39
N TYR A 509 17.05 20.41 -5.20
CA TYR A 509 16.51 20.01 -6.49
C TYR A 509 17.60 19.58 -7.46
N ARG A 510 18.74 20.28 -7.46
CA ARG A 510 19.91 19.91 -8.26
C ARG A 510 20.51 18.59 -7.81
N ALA A 511 20.60 18.36 -6.48
CA ALA A 511 21.12 17.11 -5.93
C ALA A 511 20.28 15.91 -6.39
N VAL A 512 18.95 15.98 -6.28
CA VAL A 512 18.05 14.91 -6.78
C VAL A 512 18.27 14.69 -8.27
N ARG A 513 18.24 15.75 -9.06
CA ARG A 513 18.34 15.64 -10.52
C ARG A 513 19.71 15.12 -10.97
N GLN A 514 20.79 15.61 -10.36
CA GLN A 514 22.16 15.19 -10.66
C GLN A 514 22.37 13.71 -10.32
N GLY A 515 21.81 13.24 -9.19
CA GLY A 515 21.88 11.83 -8.83
C GLY A 515 21.13 10.95 -9.83
N LEU A 516 19.93 11.35 -10.25
CA LEU A 516 19.16 10.63 -11.28
C LEU A 516 19.88 10.55 -12.62
N MET A 517 20.63 11.61 -13.01
CA MET A 517 21.47 11.60 -14.21
C MET A 517 22.63 10.59 -14.14
N LYS A 518 23.10 10.26 -12.95
CA LYS A 518 24.17 9.27 -12.72
C LYS A 518 23.61 7.86 -12.54
N ALA A 519 22.37 7.73 -12.09
CA ALA A 519 21.72 6.46 -11.77
C ALA A 519 21.42 5.63 -13.04
N GLU A 520 21.37 4.33 -12.86
CA GLU A 520 20.71 3.43 -13.80
C GLU A 520 19.22 3.45 -13.53
N SER A 521 18.49 4.26 -14.29
CA SER A 521 17.05 4.43 -14.13
C SER A 521 16.26 3.42 -14.95
N VAL A 522 15.07 3.07 -14.48
CA VAL A 522 14.13 2.12 -15.11
C VAL A 522 12.76 2.74 -15.19
N LEU A 523 12.09 2.52 -16.31
CA LEU A 523 10.71 2.93 -16.55
C LEU A 523 9.75 1.89 -15.98
N LEU A 524 8.76 2.37 -15.22
CA LEU A 524 7.68 1.56 -14.65
C LEU A 524 6.37 1.90 -15.35
N GLU A 525 5.60 0.86 -15.69
CA GLU A 525 4.24 0.97 -16.20
C GLU A 525 3.21 0.42 -15.21
N PRO A 526 1.99 0.97 -15.21
CA PRO A 526 0.92 0.46 -14.34
C PRO A 526 0.39 -0.88 -14.85
N TYR A 527 -0.01 -1.73 -13.91
CA TYR A 527 -0.64 -3.04 -14.18
C TYR A 527 -2.06 -3.06 -13.64
N TYR A 528 -2.97 -3.65 -14.42
CA TYR A 528 -4.28 -4.05 -13.94
C TYR A 528 -4.20 -5.42 -13.24
N SER A 529 -4.86 -5.54 -12.11
CA SER A 529 -5.40 -6.82 -11.64
C SER A 529 -6.73 -7.02 -12.34
N PHE A 530 -6.93 -8.15 -12.99
CA PHE A 530 -8.15 -8.45 -13.70
C PHE A 530 -8.80 -9.74 -13.22
N GLU A 531 -10.12 -9.77 -13.31
CA GLU A 531 -10.93 -10.98 -13.19
C GLU A 531 -11.85 -11.10 -14.40
N MET A 532 -11.88 -12.26 -14.99
CA MET A 532 -12.72 -12.58 -16.14
C MET A 532 -13.57 -13.81 -15.84
N GLU A 533 -14.86 -13.71 -16.13
CA GLU A 533 -15.80 -14.81 -16.18
C GLU A 533 -16.19 -15.03 -17.64
N LEU A 534 -16.06 -16.24 -18.16
CA LEU A 534 -16.30 -16.53 -19.57
C LEU A 534 -16.76 -17.98 -19.80
N PRO A 535 -17.43 -18.26 -20.93
CA PRO A 535 -17.75 -19.64 -21.31
C PRO A 535 -16.48 -20.49 -21.49
N GLU A 536 -16.47 -21.73 -20.99
CA GLU A 536 -15.32 -22.63 -21.05
C GLU A 536 -14.73 -22.80 -22.46
N ASN A 537 -15.57 -22.77 -23.49
CA ASN A 537 -15.13 -22.87 -24.87
C ASN A 537 -14.33 -21.68 -25.38
N GLN A 538 -14.29 -20.57 -24.66
CA GLN A 538 -13.51 -19.37 -24.97
C GLN A 538 -12.25 -19.24 -24.10
N LEU A 539 -12.06 -20.15 -23.14
CA LEU A 539 -10.96 -20.10 -22.18
C LEU A 539 -9.59 -20.10 -22.88
N GLY A 540 -9.39 -20.96 -23.87
CA GLY A 540 -8.11 -21.04 -24.59
C GLY A 540 -7.73 -19.76 -25.31
N ARG A 541 -8.72 -19.05 -25.89
CA ARG A 541 -8.49 -17.73 -26.52
C ARG A 541 -8.09 -16.68 -25.49
N ALA A 542 -8.84 -16.57 -24.41
CA ALA A 542 -8.54 -15.59 -23.36
C ALA A 542 -7.14 -15.80 -22.76
N ILE A 543 -6.75 -17.06 -22.49
CA ILE A 543 -5.41 -17.41 -22.02
C ILE A 543 -4.33 -16.96 -23.02
N ASN A 544 -4.55 -17.22 -24.31
CA ASN A 544 -3.59 -16.81 -25.33
C ASN A 544 -3.47 -15.29 -25.44
N ASP A 545 -4.59 -14.58 -25.40
CA ASP A 545 -4.62 -13.12 -25.43
C ASP A 545 -3.83 -12.52 -24.24
N ILE A 546 -4.08 -13.02 -23.00
CA ILE A 546 -3.37 -12.57 -21.80
C ILE A 546 -1.85 -12.83 -21.91
N ARG A 547 -1.45 -14.00 -22.43
CA ARG A 547 -0.03 -14.31 -22.64
C ARG A 547 0.62 -13.38 -23.64
N LEU A 548 -0.05 -13.04 -24.73
CA LEU A 548 0.45 -12.09 -25.73
C LEU A 548 0.64 -10.71 -25.13
N MET A 549 -0.26 -10.29 -24.25
CA MET A 549 -0.14 -9.03 -23.47
C MET A 549 0.97 -9.08 -22.42
N GLY A 550 1.60 -10.24 -22.17
CA GLY A 550 2.61 -10.39 -21.11
C GLY A 550 2.02 -10.47 -19.71
N GLY A 551 0.73 -10.78 -19.58
CA GLY A 551 0.05 -10.92 -18.31
C GLY A 551 0.36 -12.24 -17.59
N GLN A 552 0.23 -12.23 -16.27
CA GLN A 552 0.25 -13.40 -15.40
C GLN A 552 -1.18 -13.74 -15.01
N PHE A 553 -1.52 -15.03 -14.95
CA PHE A 553 -2.90 -15.45 -14.68
C PHE A 553 -2.98 -16.80 -13.99
N GLU A 554 -4.08 -16.99 -13.27
CA GLU A 554 -4.54 -18.27 -12.73
C GLU A 554 -5.93 -18.57 -13.27
N THR A 555 -6.26 -19.85 -13.42
CA THR A 555 -7.56 -20.28 -13.92
C THR A 555 -8.26 -21.16 -12.91
N SER A 556 -9.58 -21.01 -12.80
CA SER A 556 -10.44 -21.90 -12.03
C SER A 556 -11.70 -22.24 -12.83
N SER A 557 -12.27 -23.43 -12.63
CA SER A 557 -13.54 -23.82 -13.24
C SER A 557 -14.69 -23.35 -12.35
N GLY A 558 -15.62 -22.59 -12.92
CA GLY A 558 -16.89 -22.27 -12.27
C GLY A 558 -17.96 -23.23 -12.76
N GLY A 559 -18.61 -24.01 -11.97
CA GLY A 559 -19.64 -24.97 -12.40
C GLY A 559 -20.55 -24.47 -13.53
N GLN A 560 -21.24 -25.36 -14.25
CA GLN A 560 -22.18 -25.05 -15.33
C GLN A 560 -21.59 -24.50 -16.65
N GLY A 561 -20.33 -24.84 -17.03
CA GLY A 561 -19.76 -24.45 -18.32
C GLY A 561 -19.21 -23.02 -18.38
N THR A 562 -18.94 -22.42 -17.22
CA THR A 562 -18.22 -21.14 -17.05
C THR A 562 -16.82 -21.38 -16.49
N ALA A 563 -15.87 -20.57 -16.93
CA ALA A 563 -14.50 -20.54 -16.43
C ALA A 563 -14.17 -19.15 -15.87
N PHE A 564 -13.32 -19.10 -14.86
CA PHE A 564 -12.77 -17.87 -14.29
C PHE A 564 -11.28 -17.77 -14.56
N ILE A 565 -10.82 -16.59 -14.92
CA ILE A 565 -9.40 -16.24 -15.04
C ILE A 565 -9.17 -15.00 -14.18
N SER A 566 -8.19 -15.08 -13.31
CA SER A 566 -7.73 -13.92 -12.53
C SER A 566 -6.23 -13.71 -12.73
N GLY A 567 -5.76 -12.48 -12.69
CA GLY A 567 -4.37 -12.23 -12.91
C GLY A 567 -3.99 -10.75 -12.96
N SER A 568 -2.80 -10.48 -13.50
CA SER A 568 -2.34 -9.11 -13.74
C SER A 568 -1.77 -8.96 -15.15
N ALA A 569 -2.00 -7.79 -15.76
CA ALA A 569 -1.49 -7.46 -17.09
C ALA A 569 -1.20 -5.96 -17.21
N PRO A 570 -0.26 -5.54 -18.11
CA PRO A 570 0.04 -4.14 -18.36
C PRO A 570 -1.19 -3.36 -18.81
N VAL A 571 -1.37 -2.15 -18.27
CA VAL A 571 -2.45 -1.25 -18.70
C VAL A 571 -2.34 -0.91 -20.18
N SER A 572 -1.11 -0.78 -20.70
CA SER A 572 -0.82 -0.49 -22.10
C SER A 572 -1.53 -1.45 -23.06
N GLU A 573 -1.57 -2.73 -22.73
CA GLU A 573 -2.13 -3.79 -23.57
C GLU A 573 -3.60 -4.12 -23.21
N MET A 574 -3.94 -3.97 -21.93
CA MET A 574 -5.21 -4.45 -21.39
C MET A 574 -6.37 -3.44 -21.51
N ARG A 575 -6.09 -2.13 -21.64
CA ARG A 575 -7.12 -1.08 -21.57
C ARG A 575 -8.23 -1.21 -22.62
N GLU A 576 -7.92 -1.68 -23.83
CA GLU A 576 -8.90 -1.86 -24.91
C GLU A 576 -9.44 -3.30 -24.99
N TYR A 577 -8.82 -4.20 -24.22
CA TYR A 577 -9.21 -5.62 -24.24
C TYR A 577 -10.65 -5.88 -23.79
N PRO A 578 -11.27 -5.16 -22.84
CA PRO A 578 -12.68 -5.36 -22.50
C PRO A 578 -13.62 -5.29 -23.70
N HIS A 579 -13.37 -4.43 -24.67
CA HIS A 579 -14.15 -4.36 -25.91
C HIS A 579 -13.97 -5.60 -26.79
N VAL A 580 -12.73 -6.04 -26.94
CA VAL A 580 -12.38 -7.26 -27.69
C VAL A 580 -12.99 -8.47 -27.01
N PHE A 581 -12.89 -8.55 -25.68
CA PHE A 581 -13.46 -9.60 -24.84
C PHE A 581 -14.98 -9.70 -24.98
N ALA A 582 -15.69 -8.57 -24.84
CA ALA A 582 -17.14 -8.52 -25.02
C ALA A 582 -17.58 -8.97 -26.41
N SER A 583 -16.82 -8.60 -27.44
CA SER A 583 -17.11 -8.96 -28.83
C SER A 583 -17.06 -10.48 -29.05
N TYR A 584 -15.99 -11.17 -28.67
CA TYR A 584 -15.87 -12.59 -28.94
C TYR A 584 -16.66 -13.47 -27.97
N THR A 585 -16.92 -13.00 -26.75
CA THR A 585 -17.81 -13.67 -25.81
C THR A 585 -19.30 -13.41 -26.09
N LYS A 586 -19.59 -12.57 -27.09
CA LYS A 586 -20.96 -12.15 -27.49
C LYS A 586 -21.76 -11.60 -26.30
N GLY A 587 -21.09 -10.83 -25.42
CA GLY A 587 -21.67 -10.25 -24.23
C GLY A 587 -21.97 -11.23 -23.08
N ARG A 588 -21.53 -12.50 -23.20
CA ARG A 588 -21.71 -13.51 -22.13
C ARG A 588 -20.57 -13.52 -21.13
N GLY A 589 -19.43 -12.93 -21.49
CA GLY A 589 -18.28 -12.80 -20.60
C GLY A 589 -18.37 -11.52 -19.78
N ARG A 590 -17.82 -11.55 -18.57
CA ARG A 590 -17.62 -10.37 -17.70
C ARG A 590 -16.14 -10.20 -17.45
N ILE A 591 -15.66 -8.97 -17.50
CA ILE A 591 -14.29 -8.62 -17.17
C ILE A 591 -14.30 -7.43 -16.23
N SER A 592 -13.48 -7.50 -15.19
CA SER A 592 -13.23 -6.42 -14.25
C SER A 592 -11.73 -6.16 -14.20
N CYS A 593 -11.31 -4.92 -14.34
CA CYS A 593 -9.93 -4.50 -14.30
C CYS A 593 -9.75 -3.42 -13.23
N LEU A 594 -8.75 -3.57 -12.38
CA LEU A 594 -8.39 -2.63 -11.32
C LEU A 594 -6.90 -2.34 -11.38
N VAL A 595 -6.49 -1.08 -11.28
CA VAL A 595 -5.07 -0.75 -11.12
C VAL A 595 -4.56 -1.35 -9.82
N SER A 596 -3.48 -2.13 -9.89
CA SER A 596 -2.95 -2.84 -8.72
C SER A 596 -1.58 -2.34 -8.29
N HIS A 597 -0.64 -2.25 -9.20
CA HIS A 597 0.74 -1.89 -8.92
C HIS A 597 1.45 -1.36 -10.18
N TYR A 598 2.64 -0.84 -10.00
CA TYR A 598 3.57 -0.52 -11.08
C TYR A 598 4.60 -1.64 -11.19
N ALA A 599 5.01 -1.99 -12.40
CA ALA A 599 6.09 -2.94 -12.64
C ALA A 599 6.95 -2.45 -13.81
N ARG A 600 8.12 -3.07 -14.02
CA ARG A 600 9.05 -2.68 -15.07
C ARG A 600 8.37 -2.71 -16.44
N CYS A 601 8.54 -1.62 -17.20
CA CYS A 601 7.99 -1.49 -18.54
C CYS A 601 8.64 -2.49 -19.49
N ARG A 602 7.82 -3.21 -20.24
CA ARG A 602 8.30 -4.24 -21.18
C ARG A 602 9.00 -3.62 -22.39
N ASP A 603 8.41 -2.56 -22.95
CA ASP A 603 8.90 -1.89 -24.15
C ASP A 603 9.58 -0.55 -23.84
N GLU A 604 10.36 -0.53 -22.74
CA GLU A 604 11.00 0.66 -22.18
C GLU A 604 11.70 1.51 -23.25
N LYS A 605 12.51 0.89 -24.11
CA LYS A 605 13.28 1.62 -25.13
C LYS A 605 12.38 2.35 -26.14
N ARG A 606 11.34 1.67 -26.60
CA ARG A 606 10.38 2.28 -27.55
C ARG A 606 9.66 3.47 -26.93
N ILE A 607 9.21 3.33 -25.69
CA ILE A 607 8.50 4.41 -24.97
C ILE A 607 9.41 5.61 -24.74
N ILE A 608 10.67 5.40 -24.35
CA ILE A 608 11.64 6.47 -24.18
C ILE A 608 11.87 7.22 -25.50
N GLU A 609 12.03 6.50 -26.62
CA GLU A 609 12.20 7.08 -27.95
C GLU A 609 10.95 7.86 -28.40
N GLU A 610 9.74 7.32 -28.17
CA GLU A 610 8.47 7.98 -28.50
C GLU A 610 8.25 9.26 -27.68
N MET A 611 8.60 9.24 -26.40
CA MET A 611 8.47 10.38 -25.50
C MET A 611 9.50 11.48 -25.82
N GLY A 612 10.69 11.11 -26.28
CA GLY A 612 11.73 12.04 -26.74
C GLY A 612 12.12 13.08 -25.68
N TYR A 613 12.07 12.74 -24.39
CA TYR A 613 12.40 13.65 -23.31
C TYR A 613 13.91 13.86 -23.20
N ASP A 614 14.34 15.12 -23.19
CA ASP A 614 15.74 15.48 -22.99
C ASP A 614 15.93 16.09 -21.59
N PRO A 615 16.56 15.35 -20.66
CA PRO A 615 16.75 15.82 -19.29
C PRO A 615 17.75 16.98 -19.15
N GLU A 616 18.65 17.20 -20.13
CA GLU A 616 19.59 18.32 -20.12
C GLU A 616 18.94 19.60 -20.66
N ALA A 617 17.95 19.48 -21.54
CA ALA A 617 17.19 20.62 -22.06
C ALA A 617 16.09 21.14 -21.10
N ASP A 618 15.79 20.41 -20.05
CA ASP A 618 14.78 20.79 -19.04
C ASP A 618 15.35 21.82 -18.06
N THR A 619 15.13 23.09 -18.36
CA THR A 619 15.63 24.21 -17.55
C THR A 619 14.95 24.36 -16.19
N GLU A 620 13.74 23.83 -16.02
CA GLU A 620 13.02 23.85 -14.73
C GLU A 620 13.55 22.80 -13.75
N ASN A 621 14.14 21.71 -14.27
CA ASN A 621 14.70 20.62 -13.52
C ASN A 621 16.18 20.40 -13.88
N THR A 622 16.97 21.47 -13.90
CA THR A 622 18.37 21.42 -14.29
C THR A 622 19.20 20.54 -13.34
N PRO A 623 20.04 19.61 -13.87
CA PRO A 623 20.96 18.81 -13.08
C PRO A 623 22.27 19.56 -12.76
N ASP A 624 22.54 20.71 -13.39
CA ASP A 624 23.78 21.46 -13.28
C ASP A 624 23.81 22.26 -11.99
N SER A 625 24.99 22.40 -11.40
CA SER A 625 25.23 23.17 -10.19
C SER A 625 25.84 24.53 -10.49
N ILE A 626 25.74 25.47 -9.56
CA ILE A 626 26.29 26.81 -9.67
C ILE A 626 27.36 26.99 -8.59
N PHE A 627 28.58 27.29 -9.02
CA PHE A 627 29.73 27.58 -8.17
C PHE A 627 30.19 29.03 -8.34
N CYS A 628 30.83 29.59 -7.33
CA CYS A 628 31.40 30.91 -7.41
C CYS A 628 32.87 30.85 -7.86
N SER A 629 33.20 31.49 -8.94
CA SER A 629 34.59 31.66 -9.38
C SER A 629 34.86 33.15 -9.66
N HIS A 630 35.87 33.73 -9.00
CA HIS A 630 36.23 35.14 -9.13
C HIS A 630 35.08 36.13 -8.95
N GLY A 631 34.13 35.81 -8.06
CA GLY A 631 32.94 36.63 -7.76
C GLY A 631 31.81 36.57 -8.79
N ALA A 632 31.84 35.60 -9.70
CA ALA A 632 30.75 35.32 -10.65
C ALA A 632 30.24 33.90 -10.48
N GLY A 633 28.93 33.68 -10.64
CA GLY A 633 28.35 32.34 -10.68
C GLY A 633 28.74 31.63 -11.97
N VAL A 634 29.31 30.43 -11.85
CA VAL A 634 29.70 29.58 -12.97
C VAL A 634 28.88 28.31 -12.96
N PHE A 635 28.23 28.00 -14.08
CA PHE A 635 27.52 26.74 -14.22
C PHE A 635 28.50 25.58 -14.42
N VAL A 636 28.40 24.59 -13.55
CA VAL A 636 29.17 23.35 -13.63
C VAL A 636 28.22 22.23 -14.00
N ARG A 637 28.52 21.57 -15.12
CA ARG A 637 27.71 20.47 -15.64
C ARG A 637 27.67 19.32 -14.67
N TRP A 638 26.53 18.61 -14.61
CA TRP A 638 26.22 17.55 -13.66
C TRP A 638 27.29 16.46 -13.54
N ASP A 639 27.96 16.09 -14.66
CA ASP A 639 29.01 15.08 -14.70
C ASP A 639 30.35 15.55 -14.06
N ARG A 640 30.53 16.84 -13.82
CA ARG A 640 31.74 17.44 -13.26
C ARG A 640 31.57 17.97 -11.84
N VAL A 641 30.33 18.00 -11.30
CA VAL A 641 30.05 18.58 -9.98
C VAL A 641 30.91 17.96 -8.88
N GLY A 642 31.14 16.64 -8.93
CA GLY A 642 31.98 15.92 -7.98
C GLY A 642 33.45 16.34 -7.92
N SER A 643 33.93 17.09 -8.93
CA SER A 643 35.31 17.67 -8.91
C SER A 643 35.39 19.08 -8.31
N TYR A 644 34.25 19.71 -8.07
CA TYR A 644 34.11 21.08 -7.55
C TYR A 644 33.47 21.15 -6.18
N MET A 645 32.84 20.05 -5.69
CA MET A 645 32.17 20.01 -4.38
C MET A 645 33.13 20.40 -3.25
N HIS A 646 32.57 21.02 -2.19
CA HIS A 646 33.34 21.46 -1.03
C HIS A 646 33.35 20.44 0.11
N ILE A 647 32.45 19.45 0.08
CA ILE A 647 32.37 18.34 1.04
C ILE A 647 32.90 17.08 0.34
N ASP A 648 33.92 16.46 0.93
CA ASP A 648 34.34 15.13 0.50
C ASP A 648 33.32 14.06 0.91
N THR A 649 32.91 13.21 -0.04
CA THR A 649 31.98 12.13 0.25
C THR A 649 32.73 10.92 0.79
N GLU A 650 32.36 10.48 1.99
CA GLU A 650 32.91 9.27 2.60
C GLU A 650 32.43 7.98 1.90
N LEU A 651 31.34 8.06 1.13
CA LEU A 651 30.67 6.87 0.58
C LEU A 651 31.29 6.31 -0.69
N GLY A 652 32.11 7.08 -1.42
CA GLY A 652 32.86 6.60 -2.59
C GLY A 652 32.03 5.84 -3.64
N ILE A 653 30.70 6.08 -3.68
CA ILE A 653 29.75 5.42 -4.59
C ILE A 653 29.85 6.09 -5.98
N ASP A 654 31.03 5.99 -6.59
CA ASP A 654 31.18 6.20 -8.02
C ASP A 654 31.38 4.81 -8.66
N PRO A 655 30.41 4.29 -9.43
CA PRO A 655 30.53 2.98 -10.08
C PRO A 655 31.79 2.86 -10.97
N LYS A 656 32.36 3.98 -11.38
CA LYS A 656 33.59 4.01 -12.18
C LYS A 656 34.87 3.97 -11.34
N ARG A 657 34.85 4.25 -10.03
CA ARG A 657 36.02 4.19 -9.15
C ARG A 657 36.24 2.84 -8.47
N ARG A 658 35.32 1.88 -8.54
CA ARG A 658 35.51 0.52 -7.99
C ARG A 658 36.65 -0.31 -8.59
N ARG A 659 37.45 0.23 -9.54
CA ARG A 659 38.59 -0.48 -10.16
C ARG A 659 39.98 -0.04 -9.73
N ILE A 660 40.13 0.93 -8.84
CA ILE A 660 41.46 1.38 -8.39
C ILE A 660 41.42 1.65 -6.88
N SER A 661 41.89 0.72 -6.13
CA SER A 661 42.63 0.67 -4.87
C SER A 661 42.04 -0.27 -3.82
N SER A 662 42.51 -1.50 -3.90
CA SER A 662 42.60 -2.40 -2.75
C SER A 662 43.87 -2.04 -1.97
N GLU A 663 43.81 -1.01 -1.14
CA GLU A 663 44.70 -0.85 0.02
C GLU A 663 44.08 0.22 0.96
N PRO A 664 43.90 -0.09 2.24
CA PRO A 664 43.44 0.91 3.19
C PRO A 664 44.58 1.86 3.51
N HIS A 665 44.51 3.10 3.04
CA HIS A 665 45.36 4.16 3.58
C HIS A 665 44.90 4.47 5.00
N ILE A 666 45.55 3.89 5.98
CA ILE A 666 45.56 4.34 7.36
C ILE A 666 46.21 5.72 7.35
N VAL A 667 45.44 6.76 7.46
CA VAL A 667 45.96 8.10 7.81
C VAL A 667 46.30 8.04 9.29
N GLU A 668 47.57 7.75 9.60
CA GLU A 668 48.12 8.01 10.94
C GLU A 668 48.06 9.53 11.19
N ARG A 669 47.00 9.98 11.85
CA ARG A 669 47.10 11.24 12.58
C ARG A 669 47.94 10.98 13.82
N ASN A 670 49.22 11.38 13.77
CA ASN A 670 50.05 11.53 14.95
C ASN A 670 49.43 12.57 15.90
N LEU A 671 48.45 12.15 16.68
CA LEU A 671 48.08 12.81 17.89
C LEU A 671 49.02 12.27 18.95
N ASN A 672 50.12 12.98 19.25
CA ASN A 672 50.90 12.81 20.47
C ASN A 672 50.01 13.20 21.65
N ILE A 673 49.09 12.32 22.03
CA ILE A 673 48.39 12.39 23.31
C ILE A 673 49.20 11.54 24.28
N ASP A 674 49.75 12.14 25.29
CA ASP A 674 50.48 11.47 26.37
C ASP A 674 49.57 10.41 27.00
N GLU A 675 49.98 9.17 27.03
CA GLU A 675 49.24 8.02 27.52
C GLU A 675 48.72 8.25 28.98
N LYS A 676 49.43 9.05 29.74
CA LYS A 676 49.04 9.51 31.10
C LYS A 676 47.88 10.49 31.10
N GLU A 677 47.76 11.29 30.07
CA GLU A 677 46.65 12.24 29.94
C GLU A 677 45.37 11.52 29.55
N LEU A 678 45.45 10.51 28.68
CA LEU A 678 44.33 9.65 28.31
C LEU A 678 43.85 8.83 29.53
N GLU A 679 44.76 8.29 30.33
CA GLU A 679 44.45 7.51 31.53
C GLU A 679 43.81 8.41 32.61
N SER A 680 44.21 9.68 32.70
CA SER A 680 43.62 10.66 33.63
C SER A 680 42.20 11.07 33.20
N ILE A 681 41.94 11.17 31.89
CA ILE A 681 40.62 11.46 31.34
C ILE A 681 39.67 10.26 31.52
N MET A 682 40.18 9.02 31.29
CA MET A 682 39.41 7.79 31.50
C MET A 682 39.06 7.57 32.98
N LEU A 683 39.99 7.84 33.89
CA LEU A 683 39.74 7.78 35.34
C LEU A 683 38.73 8.81 35.82
N ARG A 684 38.70 10.01 35.21
CA ARG A 684 37.83 11.12 35.60
C ARG A 684 36.39 10.91 35.08
N GLU A 685 36.21 10.31 33.87
CA GLU A 685 34.90 10.13 33.25
C GLU A 685 34.24 8.81 33.63
N PHE A 686 35.02 7.74 33.84
CA PHE A 686 34.51 6.38 34.02
C PHE A 686 34.87 5.73 35.38
N GLY A 687 35.64 6.40 36.22
CA GLY A 687 36.11 5.90 37.51
C GLY A 687 37.13 4.75 37.41
N PRO A 688 37.68 4.24 38.54
CA PRO A 688 38.76 3.25 38.52
C PRO A 688 38.29 1.90 38.01
N ILE A 689 38.91 1.44 36.92
CA ILE A 689 38.67 0.13 36.30
C ILE A 689 39.19 -0.97 37.19
N LYS A 690 38.30 -1.73 37.85
CA LYS A 690 38.66 -2.96 38.54
C LYS A 690 39.02 -4.05 37.54
N ARG A 691 40.30 -4.43 37.45
CA ARG A 691 40.74 -5.64 36.74
C ARG A 691 40.25 -6.88 37.49
N PRO A 692 39.54 -7.85 36.87
CA PRO A 692 39.22 -9.09 37.50
C PRO A 692 40.47 -9.95 37.65
N GLU A 693 40.86 -10.28 38.90
CA GLU A 693 41.82 -11.36 39.17
C GLU A 693 41.16 -12.70 38.82
N TYR A 694 41.81 -13.50 38.03
CA TYR A 694 41.45 -14.91 37.78
C TYR A 694 41.73 -15.73 39.04
N GLY A 695 40.68 -16.03 39.80
CA GLY A 695 40.70 -16.96 40.96
C GLY A 695 39.49 -17.87 40.94
N LYS A 696 39.77 -19.15 40.90
CA LYS A 696 39.02 -20.40 41.14
C LYS A 696 37.49 -20.34 41.28
N PRO A 697 36.75 -21.28 40.68
CA PRO A 697 35.28 -21.31 40.67
C PRO A 697 34.74 -21.74 42.04
N GLU A 698 33.81 -20.96 42.59
CA GLU A 698 32.93 -21.36 43.69
C GLU A 698 31.52 -21.75 43.18
N PRO A 699 30.79 -22.62 43.88
CA PRO A 699 29.61 -23.26 43.34
C PRO A 699 28.38 -22.34 43.30
N ALA A 700 27.54 -22.57 42.30
CA ALA A 700 26.34 -21.84 41.97
C ALA A 700 25.31 -21.78 43.11
N GLN A 701 24.91 -20.57 43.51
CA GLN A 701 23.63 -20.32 44.21
C GLN A 701 22.62 -19.78 43.16
N GLU A 702 21.49 -20.46 43.13
CA GLU A 702 20.32 -20.06 42.36
C GLU A 702 19.86 -18.64 42.76
N ARG A 703 19.91 -17.71 41.83
CA ARG A 703 19.22 -16.43 41.93
C ARG A 703 18.41 -16.20 40.64
N GLY A 704 17.15 -15.85 40.86
CA GLY A 704 16.14 -15.64 39.82
C GLY A 704 16.59 -14.74 38.68
N LEU A 705 16.20 -15.13 37.50
CA LEU A 705 16.46 -14.47 36.23
C LEU A 705 15.82 -13.07 36.17
N PRO A 706 16.56 -12.00 35.85
CA PRO A 706 15.95 -10.76 35.40
C PRO A 706 15.43 -10.94 34.00
N SER A 707 14.22 -10.45 33.76
CA SER A 707 13.58 -10.37 32.46
C SER A 707 14.54 -9.80 31.39
N ALA A 708 14.89 -10.64 30.42
CA ALA A 708 15.75 -10.26 29.31
C ALA A 708 14.99 -9.31 28.37
N ALA A 709 15.58 -8.15 28.11
CA ALA A 709 15.19 -7.31 27.00
C ALA A 709 15.27 -8.15 25.71
N LYS A 710 14.20 -8.17 24.89
CA LYS A 710 14.17 -8.82 23.59
C LYS A 710 15.29 -8.27 22.73
N LYS A 711 16.27 -9.11 22.41
CA LYS A 711 17.19 -8.87 21.30
C LYS A 711 16.41 -8.95 19.98
N PRO A 712 16.78 -8.18 18.94
CA PRO A 712 16.19 -8.35 17.63
C PRO A 712 16.42 -9.80 17.17
N GLU A 713 15.37 -10.44 16.65
CA GLU A 713 15.44 -11.79 16.08
C GLU A 713 16.38 -11.75 14.87
N LEU A 714 17.54 -12.37 15.01
CA LEU A 714 18.45 -12.63 13.91
C LEU A 714 17.83 -13.72 13.03
N SER A 715 17.67 -13.46 11.75
CA SER A 715 17.17 -14.44 10.77
C SER A 715 18.05 -15.71 10.83
N ASP A 716 17.40 -16.88 10.89
CA ASP A 716 18.06 -18.18 11.05
C ASP A 716 18.41 -18.77 9.66
N PHE A 717 19.69 -19.07 9.43
CA PHE A 717 20.19 -19.64 8.20
C PHE A 717 20.58 -21.11 8.40
N LEU A 718 20.13 -21.98 7.50
CA LEU A 718 20.53 -23.38 7.46
C LEU A 718 21.31 -23.66 6.15
N ILE A 719 22.57 -24.00 6.26
CA ILE A 719 23.40 -24.44 5.13
C ILE A 719 23.50 -25.96 5.17
N VAL A 720 23.20 -26.63 4.07
CA VAL A 720 23.11 -28.08 3.97
C VAL A 720 24.11 -28.61 2.94
N ASP A 721 24.95 -29.51 3.35
CA ASP A 721 25.80 -30.28 2.45
C ASP A 721 24.98 -31.42 1.79
N GLY A 722 24.62 -31.24 0.53
CA GLY A 722 23.63 -32.08 -0.15
C GLY A 722 24.05 -33.54 -0.28
N TYR A 723 25.28 -33.83 -0.67
CA TYR A 723 25.72 -35.23 -0.79
C TYR A 723 25.94 -35.90 0.55
N ASN A 724 26.41 -35.17 1.54
CA ASN A 724 26.56 -35.70 2.88
C ASN A 724 25.21 -36.12 3.48
N ILE A 725 24.18 -35.32 3.26
CA ILE A 725 22.82 -35.65 3.70
C ILE A 725 22.23 -36.81 2.89
N ILE A 726 22.38 -36.82 1.54
CA ILE A 726 21.87 -37.92 0.70
C ILE A 726 22.44 -39.27 1.13
N PHE A 727 23.73 -39.32 1.44
CA PHE A 727 24.38 -40.56 1.90
C PHE A 727 24.20 -40.85 3.37
N GLY A 728 23.83 -39.82 4.17
CA GLY A 728 23.52 -39.93 5.60
C GLY A 728 22.13 -40.49 5.89
N TRP A 729 21.15 -40.22 5.06
CA TRP A 729 19.78 -40.68 5.24
C TRP A 729 19.50 -41.97 4.50
N GLU A 730 19.03 -43.00 5.17
CA GLU A 730 18.82 -44.34 4.60
C GLU A 730 17.81 -44.32 3.43
N SER A 731 16.75 -43.51 3.53
CA SER A 731 15.75 -43.30 2.53
C SER A 731 16.29 -42.66 1.22
N LEU A 732 17.18 -41.71 1.32
CA LEU A 732 17.80 -41.04 0.16
C LEU A 732 18.98 -41.86 -0.40
N ARG A 733 19.70 -42.54 0.43
CA ARG A 733 20.81 -43.42 0.03
C ARG A 733 20.35 -44.55 -0.88
N SER A 734 19.25 -45.20 -0.54
CA SER A 734 18.64 -46.24 -1.39
C SER A 734 18.19 -45.74 -2.78
N LEU A 735 17.74 -44.46 -2.84
CA LEU A 735 17.41 -43.79 -4.11
C LEU A 735 18.68 -43.41 -4.88
N ALA A 736 19.74 -42.97 -4.19
CA ALA A 736 21.01 -42.57 -4.80
C ALA A 736 21.75 -43.73 -5.45
N ASP A 737 21.61 -44.95 -4.91
CA ASP A 737 22.17 -46.18 -5.47
C ASP A 737 21.52 -46.53 -6.82
N SER A 738 20.29 -46.13 -7.07
CA SER A 738 19.56 -46.33 -8.33
C SER A 738 19.67 -45.10 -9.28
N ASP A 739 19.44 -43.90 -8.80
CA ASP A 739 19.53 -42.65 -9.55
C ASP A 739 19.84 -41.48 -8.61
N ILE A 740 21.06 -40.92 -8.73
CA ILE A 740 21.55 -39.80 -7.93
C ILE A 740 20.80 -38.49 -8.25
N ALA A 741 20.28 -38.34 -9.47
CA ALA A 741 19.52 -37.15 -9.88
C ALA A 741 18.15 -37.13 -9.16
N LEU A 742 17.52 -38.30 -9.06
CA LEU A 742 16.27 -38.46 -8.32
C LEU A 742 16.44 -38.22 -6.83
N ALA A 743 17.56 -38.72 -6.23
CA ALA A 743 17.87 -38.47 -4.83
C ALA A 743 18.08 -36.98 -4.53
N ARG A 744 18.83 -36.25 -5.41
CA ARG A 744 18.98 -34.80 -5.32
C ARG A 744 17.64 -34.05 -5.37
N LYS A 745 16.79 -34.41 -6.33
CA LYS A 745 15.46 -33.80 -6.46
C LYS A 745 14.62 -34.06 -5.21
N ARG A 746 14.65 -35.28 -4.68
CA ARG A 746 13.91 -35.65 -3.46
C ARG A 746 14.40 -34.87 -2.24
N LEU A 747 15.72 -34.68 -2.07
CA LEU A 747 16.27 -33.84 -1.00
C LEU A 747 15.83 -32.37 -1.16
N MET A 748 15.86 -31.83 -2.37
CA MET A 748 15.38 -30.46 -2.65
C MET A 748 13.91 -30.31 -2.27
N ASP A 749 13.05 -31.27 -2.61
CA ASP A 749 11.62 -31.26 -2.25
C ASP A 749 11.41 -31.29 -0.72
N ILE A 750 12.16 -32.12 -0.01
CA ILE A 750 12.08 -32.24 1.45
C ILE A 750 12.50 -30.91 2.12
N LEU A 751 13.62 -30.34 1.72
CA LEU A 751 14.13 -29.10 2.29
C LEU A 751 13.28 -27.88 1.92
N ALA A 752 12.64 -27.87 0.76
CA ALA A 752 11.69 -26.84 0.37
C ALA A 752 10.46 -26.85 1.29
N ASN A 753 9.90 -28.03 1.61
CA ASN A 753 8.81 -28.16 2.56
C ASN A 753 9.23 -27.73 3.99
N TYR A 754 10.42 -28.10 4.41
CA TYR A 754 10.98 -27.72 5.72
C TYR A 754 11.17 -26.19 5.81
N CYS A 755 11.76 -25.56 4.78
CA CYS A 755 11.94 -24.12 4.68
C CYS A 755 10.60 -23.38 4.76
N GLY A 756 9.58 -23.84 4.05
CA GLY A 756 8.25 -23.24 4.04
C GLY A 756 7.58 -23.23 5.41
N TYR A 757 7.79 -24.28 6.22
CA TYR A 757 7.21 -24.37 7.57
C TYR A 757 7.99 -23.54 8.62
N LYS A 758 9.34 -23.66 8.62
CA LYS A 758 10.19 -22.98 9.61
C LYS A 758 10.41 -21.50 9.34
N GLN A 759 10.09 -21.02 8.12
CA GLN A 759 10.33 -19.64 7.66
C GLN A 759 11.79 -19.20 7.85
N ASN A 760 12.73 -20.13 7.69
CA ASN A 760 14.16 -19.89 7.73
C ASN A 760 14.75 -19.93 6.32
N SER A 761 15.94 -19.34 6.13
CA SER A 761 16.66 -19.40 4.84
C SER A 761 17.48 -20.68 4.74
N VAL A 762 17.24 -21.46 3.69
CA VAL A 762 17.97 -22.73 3.44
C VAL A 762 18.84 -22.61 2.20
N VAL A 763 20.13 -22.92 2.33
CA VAL A 763 21.09 -23.00 1.23
C VAL A 763 21.57 -24.45 1.12
N LEU A 764 21.27 -25.09 -0.02
CA LEU A 764 21.66 -26.47 -0.29
C LEU A 764 22.85 -26.48 -1.27
N VAL A 765 23.98 -27.05 -0.85
CA VAL A 765 25.21 -27.08 -1.61
C VAL A 765 25.48 -28.49 -2.12
N PHE A 766 25.70 -28.62 -3.42
CA PHE A 766 26.14 -29.86 -4.07
C PHE A 766 27.53 -29.69 -4.65
N ASP A 767 28.36 -30.70 -4.45
CA ASP A 767 29.69 -30.73 -5.06
C ASP A 767 29.62 -30.91 -6.57
N GLY A 768 30.12 -29.92 -7.34
CA GLY A 768 30.11 -29.89 -8.80
C GLY A 768 31.09 -30.85 -9.46
N TYR A 769 32.01 -31.45 -8.71
CA TYR A 769 33.04 -32.38 -9.17
C TYR A 769 32.49 -33.60 -9.96
N ARG A 770 31.25 -33.96 -9.73
CA ARG A 770 30.57 -35.10 -10.38
C ARG A 770 29.74 -34.74 -11.63
N VAL A 771 29.73 -33.46 -12.03
CA VAL A 771 29.02 -32.99 -13.24
C VAL A 771 30.06 -32.33 -14.17
N LYS A 772 30.52 -33.07 -15.16
CA LYS A 772 31.54 -32.58 -16.14
C LYS A 772 31.01 -31.33 -16.86
N GLY A 773 31.83 -30.25 -16.80
CA GLY A 773 31.56 -28.98 -17.51
C GLY A 773 30.71 -27.97 -16.77
N ASN A 774 30.44 -28.12 -15.47
CA ASN A 774 29.64 -27.18 -14.69
C ASN A 774 30.50 -25.97 -14.26
N ALA A 775 30.09 -24.76 -14.71
CA ALA A 775 30.77 -23.50 -14.39
C ALA A 775 30.37 -22.93 -13.00
N GLY A 776 29.65 -23.72 -12.19
CA GLY A 776 29.01 -23.29 -10.94
C GLY A 776 27.61 -22.73 -11.22
N GLU A 777 26.60 -23.58 -11.05
CA GLU A 777 25.19 -23.20 -11.28
C GLU A 777 24.49 -22.86 -9.96
N ARG A 778 23.72 -21.78 -9.91
CA ARG A 778 22.95 -21.39 -8.75
C ARG A 778 21.52 -21.08 -9.19
N PHE A 779 20.54 -21.59 -8.47
CA PHE A 779 19.13 -21.33 -8.77
C PHE A 779 18.27 -21.45 -7.50
N ASN A 780 17.10 -20.83 -7.55
CA ASN A 780 16.10 -20.98 -6.51
C ASN A 780 15.17 -22.15 -6.82
N TYR A 781 14.93 -23.01 -5.84
CA TYR A 781 14.04 -24.15 -5.95
C TYR A 781 13.00 -24.09 -4.83
N HIS A 782 11.76 -23.65 -5.15
CA HIS A 782 10.62 -23.56 -4.22
C HIS A 782 10.96 -22.95 -2.84
N GLY A 783 11.72 -21.86 -2.82
CA GLY A 783 12.07 -21.13 -1.60
C GLY A 783 13.41 -21.52 -0.96
N ILE A 784 14.11 -22.57 -1.44
CA ILE A 784 15.48 -22.88 -1.06
C ILE A 784 16.46 -22.46 -2.15
N ARG A 785 17.66 -22.10 -1.77
CA ARG A 785 18.75 -21.79 -2.72
C ARG A 785 19.59 -23.03 -2.93
N VAL A 786 19.81 -23.40 -4.18
CA VAL A 786 20.62 -24.55 -4.57
C VAL A 786 21.87 -24.07 -5.28
N ALA A 787 23.03 -24.47 -4.82
CA ALA A 787 24.31 -24.13 -5.40
C ALA A 787 25.09 -25.42 -5.79
N TYR A 788 25.57 -25.47 -7.02
CA TYR A 788 26.56 -26.44 -7.46
C TYR A 788 27.94 -25.75 -7.47
N THR A 789 28.93 -26.34 -6.81
CA THR A 789 30.28 -25.79 -6.78
C THR A 789 30.98 -25.91 -8.15
N LYS A 790 31.97 -25.07 -8.39
CA LYS A 790 32.78 -25.11 -9.61
C LYS A 790 33.62 -26.38 -9.65
N GLU A 791 34.11 -26.81 -10.83
CA GLU A 791 34.85 -28.05 -11.04
C GLU A 791 36.10 -28.24 -10.15
N ASN A 792 36.69 -27.16 -9.58
CA ASN A 792 37.83 -27.17 -8.69
C ASN A 792 37.52 -26.69 -7.25
N GLU A 793 36.28 -26.52 -6.85
CA GLU A 793 35.85 -26.05 -5.57
C GLU A 793 35.00 -27.15 -4.88
N THR A 794 35.40 -27.58 -3.69
CA THR A 794 34.64 -28.57 -2.94
C THR A 794 33.45 -27.90 -2.20
N ALA A 795 32.41 -28.67 -1.93
CA ALA A 795 31.29 -28.19 -1.13
C ALA A 795 31.76 -27.64 0.23
N ASP A 796 32.74 -28.29 0.85
CA ASP A 796 33.33 -27.89 2.13
C ASP A 796 33.93 -26.48 2.08
N THR A 797 34.75 -26.21 1.04
CA THR A 797 35.40 -24.90 0.84
C THR A 797 34.36 -23.81 0.58
N PHE A 798 33.32 -24.12 -0.18
CA PHE A 798 32.21 -23.20 -0.44
C PHE A 798 31.41 -22.90 0.84
N ILE A 799 31.08 -23.91 1.64
CA ILE A 799 30.35 -23.77 2.92
C ILE A 799 31.18 -22.93 3.90
N GLU A 800 32.49 -23.17 4.00
CA GLU A 800 33.41 -22.41 4.86
C GLU A 800 33.43 -20.91 4.48
N LYS A 801 33.55 -20.61 3.19
CA LYS A 801 33.53 -19.25 2.68
C LYS A 801 32.18 -18.57 3.01
N LEU A 802 31.06 -19.21 2.69
CA LEU A 802 29.72 -18.70 2.94
C LEU A 802 29.47 -18.45 4.44
N THR A 803 29.91 -19.40 5.33
CA THR A 803 29.76 -19.23 6.79
C THR A 803 30.59 -18.09 7.34
N SER A 804 31.77 -17.84 6.78
CA SER A 804 32.63 -16.71 7.20
C SER A 804 32.04 -15.35 6.79
N GLU A 805 31.30 -15.29 5.69
CA GLU A 805 30.65 -14.06 5.17
C GLU A 805 29.36 -13.72 5.95
N ILE A 806 28.46 -14.70 6.13
CA ILE A 806 27.14 -14.45 6.76
C ILE A 806 27.14 -14.66 8.28
N GLY A 807 28.07 -15.44 8.87
CA GLY A 807 28.08 -15.73 10.30
C GLY A 807 28.25 -14.52 11.22
N LYS A 808 28.66 -13.36 10.71
CA LYS A 808 28.79 -12.12 11.48
C LYS A 808 27.45 -11.42 11.73
N ASN A 809 26.47 -11.63 10.85
CA ASN A 809 25.21 -10.87 10.83
C ASN A 809 23.98 -11.71 11.10
N TYR A 810 24.09 -13.06 11.01
CA TYR A 810 22.97 -13.99 11.08
C TYR A 810 23.29 -15.17 12.01
N ALA A 811 22.23 -15.81 12.51
CA ALA A 811 22.35 -17.08 13.22
C ALA A 811 22.47 -18.20 12.16
N VAL A 812 23.66 -18.77 11.98
CA VAL A 812 23.92 -19.78 10.95
C VAL A 812 24.05 -21.16 11.55
N ARG A 813 23.34 -22.15 10.95
CA ARG A 813 23.45 -23.56 11.24
C ARG A 813 23.98 -24.31 10.02
N VAL A 814 24.93 -25.24 10.20
CA VAL A 814 25.49 -26.06 9.12
C VAL A 814 25.18 -27.52 9.36
N ALA A 815 24.47 -28.14 8.40
CA ALA A 815 24.15 -29.56 8.41
C ALA A 815 25.12 -30.36 7.53
N SER A 816 26.08 -31.06 8.18
CA SER A 816 27.01 -31.99 7.57
C SER A 816 27.56 -32.93 8.63
N SER A 817 27.80 -34.20 8.30
CA SER A 817 28.45 -35.18 9.17
C SER A 817 29.95 -35.28 8.94
N ASP A 818 30.51 -34.50 8.00
CA ASP A 818 31.96 -34.53 7.74
C ASP A 818 32.77 -33.80 8.84
N GLY A 819 33.80 -34.44 9.37
CA GLY A 819 34.59 -33.93 10.50
C GLY A 819 35.43 -32.68 10.14
N LEU A 820 35.77 -32.46 8.88
CA LEU A 820 36.55 -31.30 8.42
C LEU A 820 35.69 -30.04 8.36
N VAL A 821 34.49 -30.12 7.82
CA VAL A 821 33.49 -29.04 7.80
C VAL A 821 33.09 -28.66 9.22
N GLN A 822 33.00 -29.62 10.09
CA GLN A 822 32.67 -29.45 11.51
C GLN A 822 33.73 -28.66 12.29
N LEU A 823 35.02 -28.82 11.97
CA LEU A 823 36.15 -28.11 12.64
C LEU A 823 36.30 -26.67 12.16
N SER A 824 36.06 -26.39 10.88
CA SER A 824 36.16 -25.04 10.30
C SER A 824 34.99 -24.16 10.76
N SER A 825 33.78 -24.71 10.87
CA SER A 825 32.56 -24.02 11.35
C SER A 825 32.69 -23.57 12.82
N PHE A 826 33.46 -24.30 13.66
CA PHE A 826 33.68 -23.96 15.07
C PHE A 826 34.47 -22.64 15.25
N ARG A 827 35.34 -22.26 14.29
CA ARG A 827 36.08 -20.99 14.33
C ARG A 827 35.26 -19.77 14.02
N SER A 828 34.09 -19.95 13.36
CA SER A 828 33.18 -18.86 12.91
C SER A 828 31.99 -18.61 13.84
N GLY A 829 31.84 -19.33 14.94
CA GLY A 829 30.70 -19.16 15.87
C GLY A 829 29.36 -19.72 15.34
N VAL A 830 29.40 -20.64 14.39
CA VAL A 830 28.26 -21.23 13.70
C VAL A 830 27.79 -22.49 14.44
N LEU A 831 26.47 -22.70 14.56
CA LEU A 831 25.89 -23.89 15.15
C LEU A 831 25.97 -25.06 14.16
N ARG A 832 26.28 -26.22 14.69
CA ARG A 832 26.48 -27.44 13.96
C ARG A 832 25.28 -28.37 14.07
N MET A 833 24.96 -29.09 13.02
CA MET A 833 23.92 -30.10 12.94
C MET A 833 24.43 -31.33 12.16
N THR A 834 24.21 -32.52 12.66
CA THR A 834 24.52 -33.78 11.94
C THR A 834 23.38 -34.12 10.95
N ALA A 835 23.67 -35.02 9.99
CA ALA A 835 22.66 -35.51 9.06
C ALA A 835 21.45 -36.14 9.78
N SER A 836 21.69 -36.89 10.88
CA SER A 836 20.64 -37.51 11.64
C SER A 836 19.81 -36.50 12.47
N GLU A 837 20.44 -35.44 13.00
CA GLU A 837 19.73 -34.36 13.70
C GLU A 837 18.84 -33.57 12.74
N LEU A 838 19.32 -33.32 11.53
CA LEU A 838 18.49 -32.67 10.50
C LEU A 838 17.33 -33.59 10.07
N GLU A 839 17.55 -34.92 9.94
CA GLU A 839 16.49 -35.87 9.61
C GLU A 839 15.39 -35.84 10.67
N HIS A 840 15.75 -35.92 11.96
CA HIS A 840 14.79 -35.82 13.03
C HIS A 840 14.06 -34.48 13.10
N GLU A 841 14.74 -33.37 12.82
CA GLU A 841 14.09 -32.08 12.81
C GLU A 841 13.10 -31.95 11.62
N VAL A 842 13.45 -32.50 10.45
CA VAL A 842 12.54 -32.56 9.28
C VAL A 842 11.34 -33.48 9.54
N GLU A 843 11.53 -34.62 10.17
CA GLU A 843 10.45 -35.53 10.55
C GLU A 843 9.50 -34.87 11.55
N SER A 844 10.01 -34.22 12.59
CA SER A 844 9.20 -33.48 13.57
C SER A 844 8.40 -32.35 12.92
N VAL A 845 9.00 -31.66 11.93
CA VAL A 845 8.31 -30.61 11.16
C VAL A 845 7.18 -31.21 10.30
N ASN A 846 7.42 -32.38 9.68
CA ASN A 846 6.39 -33.05 8.90
C ASN A 846 5.22 -33.56 9.75
N GLU A 847 5.48 -34.07 10.97
CA GLU A 847 4.45 -34.47 11.94
C GLU A 847 3.63 -33.26 12.38
N ASN A 848 4.28 -32.17 12.79
CA ASN A 848 3.61 -30.92 13.15
C ASN A 848 2.80 -30.33 11.98
N MET A 849 3.31 -30.45 10.74
CA MET A 849 2.60 -29.99 9.53
C MET A 849 1.36 -30.86 9.25
N HIS A 850 1.44 -32.18 9.50
CA HIS A 850 0.28 -33.08 9.41
C HIS A 850 -0.80 -32.72 10.43
N GLU A 851 -0.45 -32.45 11.67
CA GLU A 851 -1.39 -32.00 12.70
C GLU A 851 -2.01 -30.64 12.34
N LEU A 852 -1.21 -29.71 11.79
CA LEU A 852 -1.67 -28.40 11.36
C LEU A 852 -2.63 -28.52 10.15
N ILE A 853 -2.32 -29.37 9.18
CA ILE A 853 -3.18 -29.66 8.02
C ILE A 853 -4.48 -30.33 8.45
N GLU A 854 -4.45 -31.26 9.42
CA GLU A 854 -5.68 -31.85 9.99
C GLU A 854 -6.53 -30.78 10.73
N THR A 855 -5.88 -29.90 11.46
CA THR A 855 -6.55 -28.78 12.13
C THR A 855 -7.08 -27.77 11.10
N MET A 856 -6.35 -27.50 10.01
CA MET A 856 -6.77 -26.61 8.91
C MET A 856 -7.88 -27.22 8.05
N LYS A 857 -7.90 -28.53 7.81
CA LYS A 857 -9.05 -29.22 7.19
C LYS A 857 -10.33 -29.08 8.01
N LYS A 858 -10.18 -28.89 9.34
CA LYS A 858 -11.31 -28.59 10.24
C LYS A 858 -11.65 -27.10 10.33
N SER A 859 -10.75 -26.19 9.91
CA SER A 859 -10.90 -24.72 10.10
C SER A 859 -10.84 -23.83 8.87
N ASN A 860 -10.65 -24.34 7.67
CA ASN A 860 -10.70 -23.60 6.38
C ASN A 860 -9.85 -22.30 6.25
N VAL A 861 -8.66 -22.23 6.87
CA VAL A 861 -7.80 -21.03 6.86
C VAL A 861 -6.62 -21.20 5.89
N LYS A 862 -6.40 -20.17 5.01
CA LYS A 862 -5.23 -20.06 4.13
C LYS A 862 -4.19 -19.11 4.74
N VAL A 863 -2.93 -19.55 4.79
CA VAL A 863 -1.80 -18.73 5.25
C VAL A 863 -0.97 -18.27 4.06
N LYS A 864 -0.66 -16.97 4.01
CA LYS A 864 0.23 -16.35 3.04
C LYS A 864 1.62 -16.21 3.65
N MET A 865 2.67 -16.66 2.95
CA MET A 865 4.06 -16.50 3.38
C MET A 865 4.72 -15.39 2.58
N ASP A 866 5.30 -14.41 3.27
CA ASP A 866 6.14 -13.35 2.68
C ASP A 866 7.61 -13.70 2.92
N ILE A 867 8.44 -13.62 1.88
CA ILE A 867 9.89 -13.86 1.93
C ILE A 867 10.60 -12.50 2.05
N PRO A 868 11.53 -12.30 2.98
CA PRO A 868 12.30 -11.05 3.06
C PRO A 868 13.33 -10.95 1.92
N ASP A 869 13.26 -9.87 1.13
CA ASP A 869 14.07 -9.66 -0.08
C ASP A 869 15.56 -9.30 0.15
N GLY A 870 16.04 -9.26 1.38
CA GLY A 870 17.40 -8.75 1.69
C GLY A 870 18.59 -9.68 1.41
N ILE A 871 18.39 -10.86 0.78
CA ILE A 871 19.41 -11.93 0.74
C ILE A 871 19.98 -12.17 -0.66
N THR A 872 19.47 -11.51 -1.69
CA THR A 872 19.94 -11.67 -3.08
C THR A 872 21.38 -11.22 -3.28
N ASP A 873 21.83 -10.18 -2.56
CA ASP A 873 23.07 -9.50 -2.86
C ASP A 873 24.34 -10.21 -2.34
N ALA A 874 24.24 -10.99 -1.25
CA ALA A 874 25.39 -11.68 -0.68
C ALA A 874 25.86 -12.92 -1.47
N LEU A 875 25.06 -13.41 -2.44
CA LEU A 875 25.36 -14.61 -3.22
C LEU A 875 25.68 -14.33 -4.69
N GLU A 876 25.45 -13.12 -5.18
CA GLU A 876 25.82 -12.73 -6.57
C GLU A 876 27.27 -12.31 -6.69
N ASP A 877 27.93 -11.86 -5.60
CA ASP A 877 29.33 -11.39 -5.58
C ASP A 877 30.39 -12.47 -5.21
N THR A 878 29.97 -13.72 -4.96
CA THR A 878 30.87 -14.86 -4.79
C THR A 878 30.71 -15.87 -5.92
#